data_2eb9abba9563e8eaa5ab75330c525e1f
#
_entry.id   2eb9abba9563e8eaa5ab75330c525e1f
#
_cell.length_a   1.000
_cell.length_b   1.000
_cell.length_c   1.000
_cell.angle_alpha   90.00
_cell.angle_beta   90.00
_cell.angle_gamma   90.00
#
_symmetry.space_group_name_H-M   'P 1'
#
loop_
_entity.id
_entity.type
_entity.pdbx_description
1 polymer ?
#
loop_
_entity_poly.entity_id
_entity_poly.type
_entity_poly.pdbx_seq_one_letter_code
_entity_poly.pdbx_strand_id
1 'polypeptide(L)'
;MLACCSGMVSLSGQALAHDAGAEAMDVAADALLPPPTPLTASQALYLETTLNQAPRGLLRFDELGGRLQAPAATLRQLGFPVQGESPVYLDQIAGVVVHYDAGLQILDLQVPLNLLQLPTAQLGRSEQGTPAAQSSPGMALNYDVYASHSDGLGNLSLNTDVRLFGVGRGSLRSTGLMRTYQLPGEGWQHESVRLDTSWRLDLPDQALSLTVGDFYSGFLEWSRPARMTGIQIGRNYGLQPYRVLTPTPSFLGEAVVPSNVELYVDGLRQYGGQVPVGPFQLATQPGISGTGTAQVVVTDAFGRMQTLDFSFYGTQQLLAAGLSDWSAGIGRLRRDFGIHSFRYDSDTVASATLRRGINNQFTLEAHAEGGGGVLNAGLGGAWLLGRAGVLSANWSESQDGQRRGRQYGMGYNWNNRRFNVNLASRRTSGDYRDLGSLQDSLPPRVCEQASFGVDLQRLGTVSLSYLRLDQALPVLDAPQPAPDPGLPYTRTRYLSLFWSRSFGRWNAYLSATQDIDQRQNRSIYLSLGTRLGEDRQATLAVQRNGDVDRASAEVMRPVPGDGSRSGPGWRLQARDDGGLAEIGALGSHGRYSAGLSRDAGQTFAYGNASGSLVWMAGSVFAAREVPDAFAVVSTGRPGIPVTLENRPVGVTNRNGLLLVTPLLSWQRNRLGIDTLDLPADMRAERVETFATPRQGAGMRVDFKLVHSRGAMLTLLDEQGQPLPLGARISGAGATPTVVGHDGQAWVEFTGEPPRLLIESERGRCHVQMPASTSRRSPPLRCLPEPAP
;
A
#
# COMPACT_ATOMS: atom_id res chain seq x y z
N MET A 1 -26.12 -11.70 -2.80
CA MET A 1 -26.41 -12.04 -4.19
C MET A 1 -25.57 -11.23 -5.21
N LEU A 2 -24.41 -10.72 -4.81
CA LEU A 2 -23.60 -9.78 -5.62
C LEU A 2 -22.15 -10.27 -5.89
N ALA A 3 -21.88 -11.56 -5.76
CA ALA A 3 -20.53 -12.11 -5.82
C ALA A 3 -20.10 -12.65 -7.20
N CYS A 4 -20.85 -12.46 -8.26
CA CYS A 4 -20.51 -13.04 -9.56
C CYS A 4 -19.78 -12.13 -10.55
N CYS A 5 -19.73 -10.83 -10.31
CA CYS A 5 -19.15 -9.87 -11.27
C CYS A 5 -18.58 -8.64 -10.54
N SER A 6 -17.59 -8.81 -9.66
CA SER A 6 -16.92 -7.67 -9.05
C SER A 6 -15.63 -7.35 -9.81
N GLY A 7 -15.71 -6.42 -10.74
CA GLY A 7 -14.58 -5.72 -11.30
C GLY A 7 -14.83 -4.24 -11.16
N MET A 8 -14.12 -3.55 -10.26
CA MET A 8 -14.24 -2.11 -10.06
C MET A 8 -13.57 -1.31 -11.17
N VAL A 9 -14.26 -0.26 -11.56
CA VAL A 9 -13.93 0.74 -12.58
C VAL A 9 -13.04 1.83 -11.99
N SER A 10 -12.00 2.23 -12.69
CA SER A 10 -11.42 3.57 -12.60
C SER A 10 -10.94 4.04 -13.97
N LEU A 11 -11.26 5.26 -14.30
CA LEU A 11 -11.03 6.01 -15.54
C LEU A 11 -9.66 6.69 -15.53
N SER A 12 -8.95 6.98 -16.53
CA SER A 12 -9.00 7.38 -17.93
C SER A 12 -7.58 7.80 -18.36
N GLY A 13 -7.16 7.87 -19.50
CA GLY A 13 -7.31 8.18 -20.84
C GLY A 13 -6.05 8.55 -21.64
N GLN A 14 -6.06 8.37 -22.83
CA GLN A 14 -5.55 8.29 -24.19
C GLN A 14 -4.28 9.14 -24.56
N ALA A 15 -3.62 8.98 -25.69
CA ALA A 15 -3.79 8.36 -26.99
C ALA A 15 -2.48 8.34 -27.85
N LEU A 16 -2.42 7.42 -28.82
CA LEU A 16 -1.89 7.37 -30.20
C LEU A 16 -0.57 8.11 -30.56
N ALA A 17 0.30 7.58 -31.24
CA ALA A 17 0.80 6.52 -32.09
C ALA A 17 1.82 7.06 -33.09
N HIS A 18 2.86 6.45 -33.40
CA HIS A 18 3.21 5.86 -34.67
C HIS A 18 4.61 5.22 -34.69
N ASP A 19 4.66 4.17 -35.44
CA ASP A 19 5.70 3.24 -35.68
C ASP A 19 6.84 3.80 -36.54
N ALA A 20 8.07 3.43 -36.25
CA ALA A 20 9.12 3.33 -37.28
C ALA A 20 10.27 2.45 -36.73
N GLY A 21 10.44 1.31 -37.39
CA GLY A 21 11.53 0.38 -37.14
C GLY A 21 12.90 0.97 -37.46
N ALA A 22 13.89 0.53 -36.75
CA ALA A 22 15.30 0.69 -37.12
C ALA A 22 16.00 -0.65 -36.88
N GLU A 23 16.45 -1.22 -37.97
CA GLU A 23 17.33 -2.38 -38.05
C GLU A 23 18.67 -2.10 -37.34
N ALA A 24 19.10 -3.07 -36.55
CA ALA A 24 20.45 -3.07 -35.98
C ALA A 24 21.45 -3.41 -37.10
N MET A 25 22.27 -2.47 -37.44
CA MET A 25 23.51 -2.74 -38.19
C MET A 25 24.64 -3.03 -37.22
N ASP A 26 25.03 -4.27 -37.23
CA ASP A 26 26.26 -4.78 -36.62
C ASP A 26 27.44 -4.21 -37.41
N VAL A 27 28.26 -3.33 -36.81
CA VAL A 27 29.53 -2.89 -37.39
C VAL A 27 30.66 -3.40 -36.51
N ALA A 28 31.27 -4.45 -36.97
CA ALA A 28 32.52 -4.97 -36.48
C ALA A 28 33.60 -3.85 -36.53
N ALA A 29 34.13 -3.49 -35.36
CA ALA A 29 35.35 -2.65 -35.27
C ALA A 29 36.54 -3.56 -35.31
N ASP A 30 37.03 -3.83 -36.49
CA ASP A 30 38.36 -4.42 -36.73
C ASP A 30 39.35 -3.34 -37.19
N ALA A 31 40.58 -3.44 -36.65
CA ALA A 31 41.77 -2.72 -37.06
C ALA A 31 41.95 -1.27 -36.61
N LEU A 32 43.01 -1.14 -35.79
CA LEU A 32 44.14 -0.24 -36.04
C LEU A 32 45.21 -0.43 -34.96
N LEU A 33 46.24 -1.18 -35.29
CA LEU A 33 47.54 -1.12 -34.60
C LEU A 33 48.60 -0.71 -35.58
N PRO A 34 49.31 0.38 -35.35
CA PRO A 34 50.56 0.66 -36.06
C PRO A 34 51.77 -0.03 -35.38
N PRO A 35 52.91 -0.20 -36.11
CA PRO A 35 54.10 -0.91 -35.67
C PRO A 35 54.93 -0.14 -34.62
N PRO A 36 55.81 -0.84 -33.89
CA PRO A 36 56.54 -0.25 -32.76
C PRO A 36 57.67 0.66 -33.21
N THR A 37 57.79 1.81 -32.58
CA THR A 37 58.89 2.77 -32.71
C THR A 37 59.57 3.02 -31.33
N PRO A 38 60.77 3.54 -31.25
CA PRO A 38 61.74 3.33 -30.19
C PRO A 38 61.39 4.06 -28.87
N LEU A 39 61.82 3.44 -27.77
CA LEU A 39 61.73 3.83 -26.39
C LEU A 39 62.18 5.27 -26.10
N THR A 40 61.25 6.22 -26.09
CA THR A 40 61.35 7.45 -25.31
C THR A 40 60.77 7.17 -23.94
N ALA A 41 61.43 7.63 -22.85
CA ALA A 41 60.96 7.44 -21.50
C ALA A 41 59.52 7.99 -21.33
N SER A 42 58.53 7.11 -20.99
CA SER A 42 57.19 7.55 -20.71
C SER A 42 57.13 8.08 -19.28
N GLN A 43 56.53 9.24 -19.09
CA GLN A 43 56.25 9.79 -17.76
C GLN A 43 54.81 9.47 -17.37
N ALA A 44 54.64 8.81 -16.20
CA ALA A 44 53.31 8.54 -15.65
C ALA A 44 52.75 9.82 -15.00
N LEU A 45 51.58 10.22 -15.44
CA LEU A 45 50.83 11.38 -14.94
C LEU A 45 49.56 10.91 -14.25
N TYR A 46 49.19 11.54 -13.15
CA TYR A 46 47.88 11.38 -12.51
C TYR A 46 47.08 12.66 -12.68
N LEU A 47 46.09 12.58 -13.56
CA LEU A 47 45.30 13.76 -13.97
C LEU A 47 43.90 13.70 -13.37
N GLU A 48 43.47 14.85 -12.86
CA GLU A 48 42.03 15.00 -12.50
C GLU A 48 41.23 15.02 -13.79
N THR A 49 40.44 13.97 -13.98
CA THR A 49 39.81 13.67 -15.27
C THR A 49 38.33 13.95 -15.20
N THR A 50 37.79 14.68 -16.19
CA THR A 50 36.38 14.79 -16.48
C THR A 50 36.05 14.09 -17.78
N LEU A 51 34.90 13.43 -17.85
CA LEU A 51 34.35 12.79 -19.04
C LEU A 51 32.99 13.38 -19.32
N ASN A 52 32.84 14.10 -20.41
CA ASN A 52 31.62 14.84 -20.73
C ASN A 52 31.13 15.67 -19.54
N GLN A 53 32.04 16.43 -18.90
CA GLN A 53 31.82 17.25 -17.70
C GLN A 53 31.51 16.47 -16.41
N ALA A 54 31.45 15.15 -16.44
CA ALA A 54 31.32 14.34 -15.24
C ALA A 54 32.70 14.05 -14.63
N PRO A 55 32.97 14.40 -13.36
CA PRO A 55 34.23 14.11 -12.72
C PRO A 55 34.41 12.58 -12.59
N ARG A 56 35.59 12.11 -12.98
CA ARG A 56 36.02 10.69 -12.87
C ARG A 56 37.10 10.50 -11.83
N GLY A 57 37.53 11.59 -11.21
CA GLY A 57 38.60 11.60 -10.22
C GLY A 57 40.01 11.52 -10.84
N LEU A 58 40.96 11.18 -10.00
CA LEU A 58 42.35 11.13 -10.37
C LEU A 58 42.68 9.81 -11.10
N LEU A 59 42.97 9.88 -12.39
CA LEU A 59 43.27 8.73 -13.22
C LEU A 59 44.67 8.79 -13.77
N ARG A 60 45.31 7.59 -13.99
CA ARG A 60 46.63 7.47 -14.53
C ARG A 60 46.61 7.56 -16.06
N PHE A 61 47.49 8.41 -16.63
CA PHE A 61 47.86 8.49 -18.03
C PHE A 61 49.38 8.44 -18.16
N ASP A 62 49.88 8.13 -19.33
CA ASP A 62 51.30 8.13 -19.60
C ASP A 62 51.58 9.18 -20.70
N GLU A 63 52.55 10.08 -20.51
CA GLU A 63 53.00 11.04 -21.51
C GLU A 63 54.20 10.50 -22.27
N LEU A 64 54.07 10.47 -23.59
CA LEU A 64 55.14 10.02 -24.44
C LEU A 64 55.30 10.98 -25.63
N GLY A 65 56.43 11.69 -25.70
CA GLY A 65 56.68 12.66 -26.79
C GLY A 65 55.68 13.81 -26.86
N GLY A 66 55.18 14.31 -25.73
CA GLY A 66 54.19 15.39 -25.67
C GLY A 66 52.77 14.95 -26.01
N ARG A 67 52.47 13.63 -26.06
CA ARG A 67 51.15 13.08 -26.34
C ARG A 67 50.72 12.19 -25.16
N LEU A 68 49.46 12.27 -24.82
CA LEU A 68 48.86 11.47 -23.74
C LEU A 68 48.44 10.09 -24.26
N GLN A 69 48.90 9.06 -23.53
CA GLN A 69 48.44 7.69 -23.68
C GLN A 69 47.59 7.30 -22.47
N ALA A 70 46.50 6.63 -22.71
CA ALA A 70 45.69 6.03 -21.66
C ALA A 70 45.96 4.53 -21.56
N PRO A 71 46.35 4.00 -20.39
CA PRO A 71 46.41 2.55 -20.16
C PRO A 71 45.03 1.91 -20.42
N ALA A 72 45.01 0.67 -20.90
CA ALA A 72 43.76 -0.04 -21.18
C ALA A 72 42.85 -0.13 -19.95
N ALA A 73 43.43 -0.23 -18.75
CA ALA A 73 42.67 -0.21 -17.48
C ALA A 73 41.95 1.13 -17.26
N THR A 74 42.66 2.26 -17.54
CA THR A 74 42.08 3.61 -17.44
C THR A 74 40.96 3.81 -18.46
N LEU A 75 41.12 3.35 -19.69
CA LEU A 75 40.08 3.44 -20.73
C LEU A 75 38.84 2.62 -20.36
N ARG A 76 39.02 1.39 -19.83
CA ARG A 76 37.89 0.59 -19.32
C ARG A 76 37.18 1.27 -18.15
N GLN A 77 37.92 1.90 -17.25
CA GLN A 77 37.35 2.67 -16.14
C GLN A 77 36.56 3.91 -16.63
N LEU A 78 36.96 4.49 -17.73
CA LEU A 78 36.26 5.57 -18.43
C LEU A 78 35.07 5.08 -19.25
N GLY A 79 34.91 3.76 -19.44
CA GLY A 79 33.81 3.15 -20.18
C GLY A 79 34.10 2.84 -21.66
N PHE A 80 35.32 2.95 -22.13
CA PHE A 80 35.67 2.54 -23.51
C PHE A 80 35.71 1.00 -23.62
N PRO A 81 35.15 0.41 -24.70
CA PRO A 81 35.19 -1.02 -24.96
C PRO A 81 36.54 -1.47 -25.52
N VAL A 82 37.62 -1.37 -24.70
CA VAL A 82 38.96 -1.74 -25.12
C VAL A 82 39.24 -3.22 -24.91
N GLN A 83 39.61 -3.95 -25.97
CA GLN A 83 40.09 -5.31 -25.94
C GLN A 83 41.65 -5.30 -25.94
N GLY A 84 42.26 -6.00 -24.97
CA GLY A 84 43.71 -6.04 -24.80
C GLY A 84 44.23 -5.14 -23.69
N GLU A 85 45.58 -5.17 -23.50
CA GLU A 85 46.26 -4.43 -22.42
C GLU A 85 47.16 -3.30 -22.95
N SER A 86 47.23 -3.10 -24.26
CA SER A 86 48.07 -2.07 -24.86
C SER A 86 47.54 -0.67 -24.60
N PRO A 87 48.37 0.31 -24.22
CA PRO A 87 47.96 1.70 -24.08
C PRO A 87 47.59 2.33 -25.42
N VAL A 88 46.64 3.26 -25.42
CA VAL A 88 46.12 3.92 -26.62
C VAL A 88 46.34 5.44 -26.50
N TYR A 89 46.79 6.08 -27.58
CA TYR A 89 46.89 7.55 -27.65
C TYR A 89 45.47 8.16 -27.70
N LEU A 90 45.20 9.11 -26.82
CA LEU A 90 43.89 9.72 -26.72
C LEU A 90 43.46 10.47 -27.99
N ASP A 91 44.39 11.11 -28.66
CA ASP A 91 44.22 11.83 -29.92
C ASP A 91 44.00 10.93 -31.15
N GLN A 92 44.19 9.62 -31.01
CA GLN A 92 43.94 8.63 -32.08
C GLN A 92 42.55 8.02 -31.99
N ILE A 93 41.84 8.28 -30.92
CA ILE A 93 40.44 7.77 -30.76
C ILE A 93 39.53 8.69 -31.58
N ALA A 94 39.03 8.18 -32.68
CA ALA A 94 38.15 8.95 -33.57
C ALA A 94 36.92 9.50 -32.85
N GLY A 95 36.70 10.83 -32.96
CA GLY A 95 35.57 11.51 -32.35
C GLY A 95 35.74 11.94 -30.88
N VAL A 96 36.89 11.67 -30.27
CA VAL A 96 37.22 12.17 -28.92
C VAL A 96 37.91 13.51 -29.01
N VAL A 97 37.42 14.51 -28.27
CA VAL A 97 38.06 15.82 -28.10
C VAL A 97 38.75 15.85 -26.75
N VAL A 98 40.08 16.15 -26.77
CA VAL A 98 40.94 16.11 -25.59
C VAL A 98 41.34 17.53 -25.24
N HIS A 99 41.02 18.01 -24.05
CA HIS A 99 41.53 19.26 -23.48
C HIS A 99 42.37 18.94 -22.25
N TYR A 100 43.68 19.15 -22.39
CA TYR A 100 44.65 18.90 -21.33
C TYR A 100 45.28 20.21 -20.87
N ASP A 101 45.16 20.52 -19.59
CA ASP A 101 45.88 21.59 -18.90
C ASP A 101 47.02 21.02 -18.08
N ALA A 102 48.25 21.14 -18.58
CA ALA A 102 49.45 20.64 -17.92
C ALA A 102 49.79 21.42 -16.63
N GLY A 103 49.38 22.70 -16.54
CA GLY A 103 49.66 23.53 -15.36
C GLY A 103 48.79 23.17 -14.15
N LEU A 104 47.52 22.83 -14.40
CA LEU A 104 46.55 22.41 -13.40
C LEU A 104 46.44 20.90 -13.25
N GLN A 105 47.08 20.11 -14.12
CA GLN A 105 46.97 18.64 -14.18
C GLN A 105 45.50 18.14 -14.36
N ILE A 106 44.73 18.87 -15.18
CA ILE A 106 43.35 18.57 -15.50
C ILE A 106 43.24 18.05 -16.92
N LEU A 107 42.45 17.00 -17.11
CA LEU A 107 42.12 16.41 -18.40
C LEU A 107 40.60 16.39 -18.60
N ASP A 108 40.10 17.15 -19.59
CA ASP A 108 38.68 17.08 -19.99
C ASP A 108 38.53 16.31 -21.29
N LEU A 109 37.77 15.24 -21.26
CA LEU A 109 37.45 14.37 -22.40
C LEU A 109 36.03 14.55 -22.83
N GLN A 110 35.80 14.99 -24.07
CA GLN A 110 34.49 15.01 -24.69
C GLN A 110 34.35 13.84 -25.66
N VAL A 111 33.49 12.89 -25.34
CA VAL A 111 33.41 11.58 -26.00
C VAL A 111 31.97 11.35 -26.44
N PRO A 112 31.71 11.02 -27.72
CA PRO A 112 30.37 10.54 -28.14
C PRO A 112 29.94 9.29 -27.37
N LEU A 113 28.67 9.23 -26.95
CA LEU A 113 28.20 8.14 -26.08
C LEU A 113 28.20 6.77 -26.76
N ASN A 114 28.12 6.72 -28.09
CA ASN A 114 28.24 5.48 -28.87
C ASN A 114 29.63 4.83 -28.80
N LEU A 115 30.65 5.55 -28.35
CA LEU A 115 31.98 5.01 -28.10
C LEU A 115 32.18 4.48 -26.66
N LEU A 116 31.18 4.63 -25.80
CA LEU A 116 31.26 4.29 -24.39
C LEU A 116 30.26 3.17 -24.04
N GLN A 117 30.72 2.19 -23.30
CA GLN A 117 29.88 1.18 -22.66
C GLN A 117 29.63 1.56 -21.19
N LEU A 118 28.79 2.54 -20.96
CA LEU A 118 28.45 3.00 -19.62
C LEU A 118 27.31 2.16 -19.04
N PRO A 119 27.34 1.86 -17.72
CA PRO A 119 26.23 1.19 -17.09
C PRO A 119 24.99 2.07 -17.12
N THR A 120 23.83 1.47 -17.42
CA THR A 120 22.55 2.20 -17.41
C THR A 120 22.21 2.61 -15.98
N ALA A 121 22.09 3.91 -15.75
CA ALA A 121 21.69 4.46 -14.47
C ALA A 121 20.20 4.14 -14.22
N GLN A 122 19.92 3.40 -13.15
CA GLN A 122 18.56 3.09 -12.73
C GLN A 122 18.00 4.22 -11.88
N LEU A 123 16.89 4.81 -12.32
CA LEU A 123 16.24 5.93 -11.68
C LEU A 123 14.82 5.56 -11.28
N GLY A 124 14.33 6.19 -10.22
CA GLY A 124 12.99 5.96 -9.72
C GLY A 124 13.02 5.51 -8.26
N ARG A 125 11.90 5.04 -7.76
CA ARG A 125 11.85 4.44 -6.42
C ARG A 125 12.64 3.14 -6.42
N SER A 126 13.78 3.13 -5.75
CA SER A 126 14.39 1.85 -5.37
C SER A 126 13.37 1.05 -4.57
N GLU A 127 13.24 -0.24 -4.83
CA GLU A 127 12.45 -1.12 -3.97
C GLU A 127 12.96 -0.95 -2.53
N GLN A 128 12.20 -0.27 -1.71
CA GLN A 128 12.52 -0.21 -0.29
C GLN A 128 12.37 -1.63 0.24
N GLY A 129 13.44 -2.18 0.80
CA GLY A 129 13.41 -3.50 1.41
C GLY A 129 12.26 -3.58 2.42
N THR A 130 11.65 -4.75 2.55
CA THR A 130 10.57 -4.98 3.50
C THR A 130 11.05 -4.67 4.92
N PRO A 131 10.47 -3.68 5.62
CA PRO A 131 10.91 -3.34 6.96
C PRO A 131 10.62 -4.50 7.92
N ALA A 132 11.50 -4.73 8.89
CA ALA A 132 11.30 -5.75 9.91
C ALA A 132 10.06 -5.44 10.75
N ALA A 133 9.01 -6.22 10.56
CA ALA A 133 7.75 -6.04 11.27
C ALA A 133 7.77 -6.74 12.63
N GLN A 134 7.22 -6.06 13.64
CA GLN A 134 7.19 -6.50 15.03
C GLN A 134 5.76 -6.66 15.54
N SER A 135 5.60 -7.50 16.54
CA SER A 135 4.37 -7.57 17.34
C SER A 135 4.75 -7.82 18.80
N SER A 136 4.00 -7.25 19.71
CA SER A 136 4.14 -7.50 21.15
C SER A 136 2.95 -8.33 21.63
N PRO A 137 3.08 -9.15 22.70
CA PRO A 137 1.99 -9.97 23.20
C PRO A 137 0.75 -9.15 23.57
N GLY A 138 -0.41 -9.60 23.08
CA GLY A 138 -1.67 -8.93 23.35
C GLY A 138 -2.88 -9.64 22.76
N MET A 139 -4.05 -9.09 23.09
CA MET A 139 -5.35 -9.52 22.59
C MET A 139 -6.15 -8.30 22.17
N ALA A 140 -6.87 -8.38 21.08
CA ALA A 140 -7.87 -7.40 20.66
C ALA A 140 -9.22 -8.10 20.46
N LEU A 141 -10.28 -7.49 20.97
CA LEU A 141 -11.67 -7.89 20.77
C LEU A 141 -12.38 -6.72 20.09
N ASN A 142 -12.70 -6.83 18.80
CA ASN A 142 -13.65 -5.95 18.16
C ASN A 142 -15.07 -6.47 18.41
N TYR A 143 -15.99 -5.56 18.64
CA TYR A 143 -17.42 -5.87 18.81
C TYR A 143 -18.30 -4.93 18.00
N ASP A 144 -19.42 -5.47 17.54
CA ASP A 144 -20.50 -4.72 16.91
C ASP A 144 -21.81 -5.25 17.46
N VAL A 145 -22.53 -4.37 18.17
CA VAL A 145 -23.84 -4.66 18.77
C VAL A 145 -24.91 -3.94 17.98
N TYR A 146 -25.89 -4.66 17.50
CA TYR A 146 -27.06 -4.12 16.83
C TYR A 146 -28.33 -4.59 17.52
N ALA A 147 -29.19 -3.63 17.88
CA ALA A 147 -30.50 -3.89 18.44
C ALA A 147 -31.58 -3.28 17.55
N SER A 148 -32.69 -3.97 17.35
CA SER A 148 -33.84 -3.43 16.63
C SER A 148 -35.16 -3.95 17.18
N HIS A 149 -36.21 -3.14 17.02
CA HIS A 149 -37.57 -3.48 17.42
C HIS A 149 -38.58 -2.91 16.44
N SER A 150 -39.56 -3.74 16.05
CA SER A 150 -40.72 -3.34 15.22
C SER A 150 -41.88 -4.29 15.46
N ASP A 151 -43.04 -3.76 15.86
CA ASP A 151 -44.32 -4.47 15.90
C ASP A 151 -44.24 -5.90 16.50
N GLY A 152 -43.62 -6.05 17.66
CA GLY A 152 -43.43 -7.34 18.34
C GLY A 152 -42.27 -8.21 17.82
N LEU A 153 -41.54 -7.73 16.83
CA LEU A 153 -40.26 -8.33 16.38
C LEU A 153 -39.11 -7.65 17.12
N GLY A 154 -38.40 -8.36 17.94
CA GLY A 154 -37.19 -7.89 18.61
C GLY A 154 -35.93 -8.60 18.06
N ASN A 155 -34.85 -7.90 17.88
CA ASN A 155 -33.56 -8.49 17.54
C ASN A 155 -32.42 -7.78 18.27
N LEU A 156 -31.54 -8.57 18.86
CA LEU A 156 -30.26 -8.11 19.41
C LEU A 156 -29.16 -9.02 18.87
N SER A 157 -28.22 -8.48 18.18
CA SER A 157 -27.06 -9.21 17.65
C SER A 157 -25.76 -8.62 18.12
N LEU A 158 -24.78 -9.48 18.38
CA LEU A 158 -23.41 -9.16 18.75
C LEU A 158 -22.48 -9.91 17.83
N ASN A 159 -21.75 -9.18 16.99
CA ASN A 159 -20.62 -9.71 16.24
C ASN A 159 -19.33 -9.50 17.04
N THR A 160 -18.45 -10.49 17.03
CA THR A 160 -17.16 -10.45 17.72
C THR A 160 -16.03 -10.89 16.80
N ASP A 161 -14.87 -10.22 16.92
CA ASP A 161 -13.61 -10.59 16.27
C ASP A 161 -12.48 -10.54 17.31
N VAL A 162 -12.10 -11.71 17.81
CA VAL A 162 -11.04 -11.89 18.80
C VAL A 162 -9.75 -12.22 18.09
N ARG A 163 -8.69 -11.49 18.43
CA ARG A 163 -7.33 -11.69 17.89
C ARG A 163 -6.33 -11.84 19.02
N LEU A 164 -5.51 -12.90 18.97
CA LEU A 164 -4.37 -13.12 19.83
C LEU A 164 -3.10 -13.05 19.01
N PHE A 165 -2.15 -12.24 19.44
CA PHE A 165 -0.93 -11.95 18.67
C PHE A 165 0.28 -11.77 19.60
N GLY A 166 1.49 -11.85 19.00
CA GLY A 166 2.75 -11.60 19.69
C GLY A 166 3.17 -12.73 20.66
N VAL A 167 2.44 -13.85 20.70
CA VAL A 167 2.80 -15.05 21.44
C VAL A 167 3.27 -16.11 20.43
N GLY A 168 4.57 -16.38 20.37
CA GLY A 168 5.17 -17.27 19.39
C GLY A 168 5.17 -16.69 17.96
N ARG A 169 5.13 -17.58 16.96
CA ARG A 169 5.22 -17.22 15.53
C ARG A 169 3.84 -17.29 14.87
N GLY A 170 3.03 -16.31 14.98
CA GLY A 170 1.74 -16.28 14.29
C GLY A 170 0.70 -15.52 15.07
N SER A 171 -0.52 -15.46 14.52
CA SER A 171 -1.69 -14.86 15.15
C SER A 171 -2.88 -15.81 15.06
N LEU A 172 -3.69 -15.84 16.12
CA LEU A 172 -4.97 -16.55 16.16
C LEU A 172 -6.08 -15.52 16.03
N ARG A 173 -7.05 -15.80 15.15
CA ARG A 173 -8.27 -15.01 15.01
C ARG A 173 -9.47 -15.91 15.13
N SER A 174 -10.48 -15.45 15.88
CA SER A 174 -11.78 -16.14 15.99
C SER A 174 -12.91 -15.12 15.90
N THR A 175 -13.88 -15.39 15.04
CA THR A 175 -15.06 -14.54 14.85
C THR A 175 -16.31 -15.29 15.25
N GLY A 176 -17.29 -14.57 15.81
CA GLY A 176 -18.52 -15.13 16.29
C GLY A 176 -19.71 -14.18 16.13
N LEU A 177 -20.89 -14.77 16.09
CA LEU A 177 -22.18 -14.08 16.06
C LEU A 177 -23.05 -14.65 17.18
N MET A 178 -23.57 -13.77 18.03
CA MET A 178 -24.60 -14.08 19.00
C MET A 178 -25.87 -13.33 18.60
N ARG A 179 -26.99 -14.00 18.53
CA ARG A 179 -28.28 -13.42 18.21
C ARG A 179 -29.30 -13.79 19.27
N THR A 180 -30.09 -12.81 19.63
CA THR A 180 -31.28 -12.99 20.44
C THR A 180 -32.42 -12.31 19.70
N TYR A 181 -33.44 -13.07 19.32
CA TYR A 181 -34.53 -12.55 18.54
C TYR A 181 -35.87 -13.09 19.01
N GLN A 182 -36.92 -12.31 18.78
CA GLN A 182 -38.29 -12.66 19.08
C GLN A 182 -39.13 -12.62 17.79
N LEU A 183 -39.85 -13.68 17.52
CA LEU A 183 -40.85 -13.75 16.47
C LEU A 183 -42.26 -13.50 17.05
N PRO A 184 -43.22 -12.98 16.24
CA PRO A 184 -44.60 -12.72 16.71
C PRO A 184 -45.25 -13.99 17.23
N GLY A 185 -45.74 -13.95 18.47
CA GLY A 185 -46.36 -15.10 19.14
C GLY A 185 -45.38 -16.15 19.72
N GLU A 186 -44.09 -15.97 19.55
CA GLU A 186 -43.06 -16.85 20.10
C GLU A 186 -42.26 -16.15 21.21
N GLY A 187 -41.58 -16.93 22.07
CA GLY A 187 -40.65 -16.42 23.06
C GLY A 187 -39.33 -16.00 22.44
N TRP A 188 -38.45 -15.41 23.27
CA TRP A 188 -37.10 -15.06 22.85
C TRP A 188 -36.29 -16.30 22.52
N GLN A 189 -35.69 -16.31 21.33
CA GLN A 189 -34.77 -17.35 20.86
C GLN A 189 -33.34 -16.83 20.93
N HIS A 190 -32.41 -17.73 21.32
CA HIS A 190 -30.99 -17.39 21.48
C HIS A 190 -30.14 -18.30 20.61
N GLU A 191 -29.29 -17.72 19.81
CA GLU A 191 -28.33 -18.43 18.98
C GLU A 191 -26.91 -17.89 19.21
N SER A 192 -25.96 -18.79 19.27
CA SER A 192 -24.52 -18.44 19.32
C SER A 192 -23.79 -19.28 18.29
N VAL A 193 -23.20 -18.61 17.32
CA VAL A 193 -22.54 -19.22 16.17
C VAL A 193 -21.12 -18.76 16.09
N ARG A 194 -20.17 -19.71 16.16
CA ARG A 194 -18.78 -19.44 15.76
C ARG A 194 -18.72 -19.32 14.24
N LEU A 195 -18.20 -18.23 13.73
CA LEU A 195 -18.05 -18.02 12.30
C LEU A 195 -16.78 -18.67 11.79
N ASP A 196 -15.63 -18.08 12.01
CA ASP A 196 -14.33 -18.60 11.56
C ASP A 196 -13.33 -18.63 12.72
N THR A 197 -12.42 -19.61 12.71
CA THR A 197 -11.26 -19.64 13.60
C THR A 197 -10.05 -20.10 12.79
N SER A 198 -9.01 -19.29 12.78
CA SER A 198 -7.78 -19.60 12.05
C SER A 198 -6.53 -19.12 12.78
N TRP A 199 -5.49 -19.91 12.70
CA TRP A 199 -4.15 -19.52 13.05
C TRP A 199 -3.36 -19.23 11.76
N ARG A 200 -2.65 -18.10 11.74
CA ARG A 200 -1.91 -17.65 10.58
C ARG A 200 -0.46 -17.35 10.92
N LEU A 201 0.45 -17.86 10.09
CA LEU A 201 1.87 -17.57 10.10
C LEU A 201 2.26 -16.86 8.81
N ASP A 202 2.83 -15.66 8.96
CA ASP A 202 3.31 -14.85 7.85
C ASP A 202 4.84 -14.86 7.78
N LEU A 203 5.37 -15.06 6.56
CA LEU A 203 6.78 -15.09 6.20
C LEU A 203 7.06 -13.94 5.23
N PRO A 204 7.31 -12.72 5.72
CA PRO A 204 7.36 -11.51 4.90
C PRO A 204 8.47 -11.53 3.85
N ASP A 205 9.65 -12.08 4.17
CA ASP A 205 10.79 -12.13 3.23
C ASP A 205 10.46 -12.96 1.98
N GLN A 206 9.65 -13.98 2.15
CA GLN A 206 9.21 -14.86 1.07
C GLN A 206 7.84 -14.46 0.51
N ALA A 207 7.18 -13.45 1.07
CA ALA A 207 5.80 -13.09 0.79
C ALA A 207 4.85 -14.31 0.85
N LEU A 208 4.97 -15.16 1.87
CA LEU A 208 4.16 -16.37 2.06
C LEU A 208 3.32 -16.26 3.33
N SER A 209 2.10 -16.78 3.27
CA SER A 209 1.25 -17.00 4.44
C SER A 209 0.82 -18.45 4.52
N LEU A 210 0.92 -19.03 5.72
CA LEU A 210 0.35 -20.33 6.09
C LEU A 210 -0.84 -20.08 7.00
N THR A 211 -1.99 -20.65 6.65
CA THR A 211 -3.22 -20.58 7.46
C THR A 211 -3.65 -21.98 7.85
N VAL A 212 -3.97 -22.18 9.12
CA VAL A 212 -4.53 -23.42 9.68
C VAL A 212 -5.86 -23.10 10.35
N GLY A 213 -6.92 -23.82 10.01
CA GLY A 213 -8.29 -23.56 10.46
C GLY A 213 -9.19 -23.16 9.31
N ASP A 214 -10.10 -22.21 9.52
CA ASP A 214 -11.05 -21.78 8.49
C ASP A 214 -10.43 -20.76 7.55
N PHE A 215 -10.62 -20.94 6.25
CA PHE A 215 -10.12 -20.07 5.19
C PHE A 215 -10.99 -20.17 3.92
N TYR A 216 -10.81 -19.22 3.01
CA TYR A 216 -11.30 -19.33 1.64
C TYR A 216 -10.21 -19.93 0.75
N SER A 217 -10.57 -20.86 -0.12
CA SER A 217 -9.67 -21.34 -1.18
C SER A 217 -9.18 -20.17 -2.02
N GLY A 218 -8.01 -20.29 -2.62
CA GLY A 218 -7.57 -19.36 -3.64
C GLY A 218 -8.55 -19.34 -4.81
N PHE A 219 -8.71 -18.20 -5.46
CA PHE A 219 -9.60 -18.05 -6.60
C PHE A 219 -9.01 -17.10 -7.66
N LEU A 220 -9.49 -17.26 -8.88
CA LEU A 220 -9.23 -16.40 -10.04
C LEU A 220 -10.52 -15.67 -10.42
N GLU A 221 -10.46 -14.64 -11.28
CA GLU A 221 -11.66 -13.91 -11.71
C GLU A 221 -12.76 -14.81 -12.30
N TRP A 222 -12.35 -15.94 -12.85
CA TRP A 222 -13.24 -16.91 -13.50
C TRP A 222 -13.55 -18.15 -12.66
N SER A 223 -12.90 -18.38 -11.51
CA SER A 223 -13.22 -19.44 -10.54
C SER A 223 -14.01 -18.88 -9.35
N ARG A 224 -14.59 -19.76 -8.55
CA ARG A 224 -15.32 -19.40 -7.34
C ARG A 224 -14.54 -19.83 -6.09
N PRO A 225 -14.43 -18.99 -5.05
CA PRO A 225 -13.85 -19.41 -3.80
C PRO A 225 -14.78 -20.37 -3.06
N ALA A 226 -14.23 -21.40 -2.44
CA ALA A 226 -14.92 -22.30 -1.52
C ALA A 226 -14.46 -22.00 -0.08
N ARG A 227 -15.38 -22.02 0.88
CA ARG A 227 -15.06 -21.90 2.30
C ARG A 227 -14.67 -23.27 2.84
N MET A 228 -13.48 -23.36 3.40
CA MET A 228 -12.84 -24.59 3.83
C MET A 228 -12.30 -24.48 5.26
N THR A 229 -12.09 -25.61 5.90
CA THR A 229 -11.24 -25.74 7.09
C THR A 229 -10.13 -26.74 6.81
N GLY A 230 -8.92 -26.45 7.24
CA GLY A 230 -7.74 -27.29 7.01
C GLY A 230 -6.47 -26.49 7.01
N ILE A 231 -5.65 -26.68 5.98
CA ILE A 231 -4.35 -26.01 5.81
C ILE A 231 -4.31 -25.34 4.44
N GLN A 232 -3.92 -24.08 4.41
CA GLN A 232 -3.66 -23.31 3.19
C GLN A 232 -2.29 -22.66 3.26
N ILE A 233 -1.55 -22.74 2.17
CA ILE A 233 -0.32 -21.98 1.96
C ILE A 233 -0.43 -21.22 0.64
N GLY A 234 0.08 -19.98 0.61
CA GLY A 234 0.05 -19.21 -0.62
C GLY A 234 0.91 -17.96 -0.57
N ARG A 235 1.11 -17.42 -1.76
CA ARG A 235 1.76 -16.13 -1.93
C ARG A 235 0.87 -15.02 -1.36
N ASN A 236 1.47 -14.11 -0.62
CA ASN A 236 0.79 -12.99 -0.03
C ASN A 236 1.63 -11.72 -0.16
N TYR A 237 1.45 -10.99 -1.23
CA TYR A 237 2.16 -9.74 -1.47
C TYR A 237 1.71 -8.58 -0.55
N GLY A 238 0.60 -8.73 0.17
CA GLY A 238 0.24 -7.79 1.24
C GLY A 238 1.30 -7.68 2.36
N LEU A 239 2.20 -8.69 2.49
CA LEU A 239 3.35 -8.67 3.39
C LEU A 239 4.49 -7.79 2.89
N GLN A 240 4.48 -7.41 1.61
CA GLN A 240 5.48 -6.59 0.93
C GLN A 240 4.82 -5.38 0.23
N PRO A 241 4.19 -4.46 0.96
CA PRO A 241 3.38 -3.38 0.37
C PRO A 241 4.18 -2.38 -0.47
N TYR A 242 5.51 -2.40 -0.36
CA TYR A 242 6.40 -1.57 -1.19
C TYR A 242 6.77 -2.23 -2.52
N ARG A 243 6.45 -3.51 -2.69
CA ARG A 243 6.76 -4.25 -3.91
C ARG A 243 5.81 -3.89 -5.05
N VAL A 244 6.38 -3.65 -6.21
CA VAL A 244 5.61 -3.38 -7.43
C VAL A 244 5.16 -4.71 -8.04
N LEU A 245 3.84 -4.90 -8.14
CA LEU A 245 3.25 -6.17 -8.62
C LEU A 245 2.79 -6.11 -10.08
N THR A 246 2.47 -4.93 -10.57
CA THR A 246 1.98 -4.73 -11.93
C THR A 246 3.11 -4.33 -12.86
N PRO A 247 2.99 -4.61 -14.17
CA PRO A 247 3.95 -4.10 -15.14
C PRO A 247 4.07 -2.59 -15.03
N THR A 248 5.30 -2.11 -14.79
CA THR A 248 5.59 -0.67 -14.75
C THR A 248 6.15 -0.23 -16.09
N PRO A 249 5.70 0.88 -16.65
CA PRO A 249 6.37 1.48 -17.79
C PRO A 249 7.78 1.90 -17.38
N SER A 250 8.76 1.55 -18.22
CA SER A 250 10.13 2.03 -18.10
C SER A 250 10.41 2.99 -19.25
N PHE A 251 10.99 4.13 -18.91
CA PHE A 251 11.36 5.15 -19.88
C PHE A 251 12.88 5.14 -20.03
N LEU A 252 13.33 4.92 -21.24
CA LEU A 252 14.75 4.95 -21.58
C LEU A 252 15.12 6.32 -22.09
N GLY A 253 16.26 6.85 -21.64
CA GLY A 253 16.81 8.11 -22.09
C GLY A 253 18.33 8.07 -22.04
N GLU A 254 18.96 9.11 -22.52
CA GLU A 254 20.41 9.27 -22.57
C GLU A 254 20.79 10.70 -22.16
N ALA A 255 21.80 10.82 -21.32
CA ALA A 255 22.36 12.10 -20.89
C ALA A 255 23.80 12.24 -21.39
N VAL A 256 24.03 13.18 -22.29
CA VAL A 256 25.37 13.44 -22.87
C VAL A 256 26.31 14.07 -21.85
N VAL A 257 25.78 14.89 -20.95
CA VAL A 257 26.44 15.51 -19.80
C VAL A 257 25.62 15.26 -18.55
N PRO A 258 26.17 15.44 -17.32
CA PRO A 258 25.37 15.34 -16.09
C PRO A 258 24.13 16.21 -16.20
N SER A 259 22.96 15.61 -16.01
CA SER A 259 21.66 16.25 -16.31
C SER A 259 20.69 16.05 -15.15
N ASN A 260 19.75 16.97 -15.02
CA ASN A 260 18.58 16.77 -14.16
C ASN A 260 17.45 16.12 -14.97
N VAL A 261 16.92 15.02 -14.47
CA VAL A 261 15.81 14.30 -15.12
C VAL A 261 14.57 14.42 -14.28
N GLU A 262 13.51 14.88 -14.89
CA GLU A 262 12.18 14.97 -14.28
C GLU A 262 11.17 14.14 -15.07
N LEU A 263 10.31 13.44 -14.37
CA LEU A 263 9.21 12.68 -14.96
C LEU A 263 7.89 13.30 -14.55
N TYR A 264 7.09 13.62 -15.54
CA TYR A 264 5.70 14.05 -15.39
C TYR A 264 4.78 12.95 -15.93
N VAL A 265 3.79 12.54 -15.15
CA VAL A 265 2.74 11.61 -15.57
C VAL A 265 1.42 12.36 -15.53
N ASP A 266 0.76 12.47 -16.67
CA ASP A 266 -0.45 13.29 -16.87
C ASP A 266 -0.34 14.72 -16.30
N GLY A 267 0.85 15.34 -16.47
CA GLY A 267 1.17 16.69 -16.00
C GLY A 267 1.57 16.79 -14.51
N LEU A 268 1.56 15.68 -13.77
CA LEU A 268 2.01 15.65 -12.36
C LEU A 268 3.44 15.13 -12.26
N ARG A 269 4.31 15.87 -11.60
CA ARG A 269 5.71 15.47 -11.36
C ARG A 269 5.76 14.26 -10.44
N GLN A 270 6.27 13.14 -10.93
CA GLN A 270 6.42 11.88 -10.20
C GLN A 270 7.84 11.63 -9.69
N TYR A 271 8.82 12.13 -10.41
CA TYR A 271 10.24 11.96 -10.13
C TYR A 271 11.02 13.21 -10.49
N GLY A 272 12.11 13.48 -9.80
CA GLY A 272 13.15 14.46 -10.14
C GLY A 272 14.46 14.09 -9.47
N GLY A 273 15.52 14.00 -10.24
CA GLY A 273 16.86 13.66 -9.75
C GLY A 273 17.93 13.87 -10.79
N GLN A 274 19.17 13.88 -10.34
CA GLN A 274 20.36 14.01 -11.21
C GLN A 274 20.77 12.65 -11.77
N VAL A 275 21.22 12.66 -13.02
CA VAL A 275 21.78 11.49 -13.70
C VAL A 275 23.20 11.78 -14.16
N PRO A 276 24.09 10.78 -14.07
CA PRO A 276 25.43 10.87 -14.66
C PRO A 276 25.33 10.83 -16.18
N VAL A 277 26.47 11.07 -16.83
CA VAL A 277 26.63 10.85 -18.28
C VAL A 277 26.35 9.39 -18.63
N GLY A 278 25.57 9.14 -19.65
CA GLY A 278 25.27 7.82 -20.17
C GLY A 278 23.78 7.53 -20.29
N PRO A 279 23.45 6.29 -20.64
CA PRO A 279 22.07 5.83 -20.71
C PRO A 279 21.45 5.76 -19.31
N PHE A 280 20.17 6.12 -19.21
CA PHE A 280 19.40 5.93 -17.98
C PHE A 280 18.06 5.27 -18.26
N GLN A 281 17.59 4.50 -17.31
CA GLN A 281 16.27 3.90 -17.28
C GLN A 281 15.50 4.45 -16.10
N LEU A 282 14.37 5.08 -16.37
CA LEU A 282 13.48 5.61 -15.36
C LEU A 282 12.29 4.67 -15.22
N ALA A 283 12.20 3.96 -14.10
CA ALA A 283 11.07 3.12 -13.75
C ALA A 283 10.18 3.84 -12.74
N THR A 284 8.89 3.95 -13.03
CA THR A 284 7.94 4.56 -12.11
C THR A 284 6.65 3.75 -12.07
N GLN A 285 6.00 3.77 -10.91
CA GLN A 285 4.67 3.20 -10.74
C GLN A 285 3.65 4.33 -10.96
N PRO A 286 3.05 4.41 -12.15
CA PRO A 286 2.00 5.39 -12.38
C PRO A 286 0.79 4.99 -11.53
N GLY A 287 0.27 5.92 -10.73
CA GLY A 287 -0.98 5.74 -9.97
C GLY A 287 -2.24 5.74 -10.86
N ILE A 288 -2.10 5.34 -12.13
CA ILE A 288 -3.14 5.45 -13.16
C ILE A 288 -3.47 4.05 -13.67
N SER A 289 -4.76 3.75 -13.75
CA SER A 289 -5.29 2.59 -14.46
C SER A 289 -5.87 3.06 -15.80
N GLY A 290 -5.44 2.45 -16.91
CA GLY A 290 -5.79 2.85 -18.27
C GLY A 290 -4.65 3.50 -19.03
N THR A 291 -4.98 4.16 -20.15
CA THR A 291 -3.99 4.89 -20.95
C THR A 291 -3.55 6.17 -20.25
N GLY A 292 -2.23 6.35 -20.13
CA GLY A 292 -1.58 7.53 -19.58
C GLY A 292 -0.53 8.11 -20.53
N THR A 293 -0.15 9.37 -20.29
CA THR A 293 0.98 10.03 -20.95
C THR A 293 2.05 10.36 -19.93
N ALA A 294 3.29 10.11 -20.30
CA ALA A 294 4.46 10.47 -19.49
C ALA A 294 5.37 11.37 -20.31
N GLN A 295 5.92 12.39 -19.66
CA GLN A 295 6.93 13.28 -20.22
C GLN A 295 8.19 13.17 -19.36
N VAL A 296 9.31 12.79 -19.98
CA VAL A 296 10.61 12.84 -19.35
C VAL A 296 11.30 14.10 -19.83
N VAL A 297 11.56 15.02 -18.92
CA VAL A 297 12.26 16.27 -19.18
C VAL A 297 13.69 16.11 -18.70
N VAL A 298 14.64 16.19 -19.61
CA VAL A 298 16.07 16.13 -19.33
C VAL A 298 16.62 17.54 -19.47
N THR A 299 17.12 18.11 -18.38
CA THR A 299 17.77 19.44 -18.38
C THR A 299 19.25 19.23 -18.14
N ASP A 300 20.06 19.60 -19.12
CA ASP A 300 21.52 19.47 -19.04
C ASP A 300 22.18 20.57 -18.17
N ALA A 301 23.47 20.43 -17.94
CA ALA A 301 24.27 21.39 -17.16
C ALA A 301 24.30 22.78 -17.77
N PHE A 302 23.95 22.93 -19.05
CA PHE A 302 23.89 24.23 -19.75
C PHE A 302 22.47 24.83 -19.77
N GLY A 303 21.49 24.17 -19.14
CA GLY A 303 20.09 24.58 -19.09
C GLY A 303 19.29 24.25 -20.36
N ARG A 304 19.85 23.46 -21.29
CA ARG A 304 19.10 22.99 -22.48
C ARG A 304 18.13 21.89 -22.02
N MET A 305 16.87 22.03 -22.42
CA MET A 305 15.83 21.06 -22.07
C MET A 305 15.49 20.21 -23.30
N GLN A 306 15.44 18.89 -23.06
CA GLN A 306 14.90 17.92 -24.02
C GLN A 306 13.70 17.24 -23.37
N THR A 307 12.59 17.20 -24.07
CA THR A 307 11.37 16.52 -23.62
C THR A 307 11.15 15.27 -24.47
N LEU A 308 10.96 14.15 -23.80
CA LEU A 308 10.63 12.85 -24.40
C LEU A 308 9.22 12.48 -23.98
N ASP A 309 8.30 12.33 -24.93
CA ASP A 309 6.91 11.95 -24.66
C ASP A 309 6.73 10.45 -24.85
N PHE A 310 6.11 9.82 -23.85
CA PHE A 310 5.80 8.39 -23.85
C PHE A 310 4.32 8.18 -23.53
N SER A 311 3.73 7.17 -24.13
CA SER A 311 2.38 6.75 -23.81
C SER A 311 2.41 5.32 -23.26
N PHE A 312 1.60 5.04 -22.26
CA PHE A 312 1.53 3.71 -21.64
C PHE A 312 0.08 3.33 -21.29
N TYR A 313 -0.12 2.08 -20.92
CA TYR A 313 -1.39 1.57 -20.37
C TYR A 313 -1.11 0.91 -19.02
N GLY A 314 -1.68 1.46 -17.93
CA GLY A 314 -1.59 0.90 -16.59
C GLY A 314 -2.75 -0.08 -16.35
N THR A 315 -2.47 -1.25 -15.76
CA THR A 315 -3.49 -2.23 -15.39
C THR A 315 -3.08 -3.04 -14.18
N GLN A 316 -4.08 -3.38 -13.34
CA GLN A 316 -3.91 -4.31 -12.22
C GLN A 316 -4.23 -5.77 -12.60
N GLN A 317 -4.73 -6.01 -13.80
CA GLN A 317 -5.07 -7.35 -14.27
C GLN A 317 -3.85 -8.20 -14.62
N LEU A 318 -2.70 -7.58 -14.89
CA LEU A 318 -1.44 -8.28 -15.18
C LEU A 318 -0.49 -8.27 -13.98
N LEU A 319 0.29 -9.35 -13.87
CA LEU A 319 1.45 -9.41 -12.99
C LEU A 319 2.72 -9.00 -13.76
N ALA A 320 3.61 -8.30 -13.10
CA ALA A 320 4.92 -7.98 -13.66
C ALA A 320 5.70 -9.26 -14.02
N ALA A 321 6.54 -9.17 -15.04
CA ALA A 321 7.33 -10.29 -15.54
C ALA A 321 8.08 -11.03 -14.43
N GLY A 322 7.98 -12.36 -14.42
CA GLY A 322 8.65 -13.24 -13.44
C GLY A 322 7.93 -13.37 -12.09
N LEU A 323 6.94 -12.52 -11.78
CA LEU A 323 6.15 -12.68 -10.56
C LEU A 323 5.16 -13.83 -10.68
N SER A 324 4.92 -14.50 -9.55
CA SER A 324 3.90 -15.54 -9.42
C SER A 324 3.09 -15.35 -8.17
N ASP A 325 1.77 -15.37 -8.32
CA ASP A 325 0.79 -15.38 -7.24
C ASP A 325 0.11 -16.75 -7.26
N TRP A 326 0.15 -17.47 -6.14
CA TRP A 326 -0.38 -18.83 -6.06
C TRP A 326 -0.91 -19.13 -4.66
N SER A 327 -1.85 -20.05 -4.60
CA SER A 327 -2.40 -20.58 -3.35
C SER A 327 -2.69 -22.06 -3.50
N ALA A 328 -2.44 -22.84 -2.47
CA ALA A 328 -2.82 -24.24 -2.38
C ALA A 328 -3.41 -24.51 -0.99
N GLY A 329 -4.55 -25.17 -0.97
CA GLY A 329 -5.26 -25.52 0.26
C GLY A 329 -5.84 -26.93 0.21
N ILE A 330 -5.83 -27.59 1.35
CA ILE A 330 -6.45 -28.90 1.57
C ILE A 330 -7.24 -28.91 2.86
N GLY A 331 -8.39 -29.53 2.86
CA GLY A 331 -9.23 -29.57 4.05
C GLY A 331 -10.64 -30.09 3.74
N ARG A 332 -11.63 -29.58 4.46
CA ARG A 332 -13.04 -29.94 4.33
C ARG A 332 -13.89 -28.71 4.08
N LEU A 333 -14.97 -28.84 3.32
CA LEU A 333 -15.89 -27.74 3.07
C LEU A 333 -16.67 -27.37 4.32
N ARG A 334 -16.85 -26.08 4.53
CA ARG A 334 -17.67 -25.52 5.60
C ARG A 334 -19.12 -25.43 5.15
N ARG A 335 -20.01 -26.14 5.86
CA ARG A 335 -21.46 -26.09 5.63
C ARG A 335 -22.14 -25.10 6.55
N ASP A 336 -23.28 -24.59 6.12
CA ASP A 336 -24.20 -23.76 6.89
C ASP A 336 -23.50 -22.63 7.69
N PHE A 337 -22.60 -21.93 7.00
CA PHE A 337 -21.89 -20.81 7.59
C PHE A 337 -22.84 -19.71 8.10
N GLY A 338 -22.64 -19.28 9.33
CA GLY A 338 -23.52 -18.30 9.99
C GLY A 338 -24.80 -18.89 10.60
N ILE A 339 -25.02 -20.21 10.45
CA ILE A 339 -26.13 -20.96 11.02
C ILE A 339 -25.62 -21.97 12.06
N HIS A 340 -24.60 -22.75 11.70
CA HIS A 340 -24.03 -23.77 12.58
C HIS A 340 -22.52 -23.57 12.82
N SER A 341 -22.08 -23.76 14.09
CA SER A 341 -20.70 -23.45 14.51
C SER A 341 -19.63 -24.33 13.91
N PHE A 342 -19.82 -25.64 13.80
CA PHE A 342 -18.76 -26.62 13.44
C PHE A 342 -19.24 -27.63 12.40
N ARG A 343 -20.06 -27.21 11.46
CA ARG A 343 -20.56 -28.12 10.42
C ARG A 343 -19.64 -28.15 9.23
N TYR A 344 -18.93 -29.26 9.08
CA TYR A 344 -17.98 -29.50 8.01
C TYR A 344 -18.35 -30.78 7.26
N ASP A 345 -18.04 -30.84 5.97
CA ASP A 345 -18.20 -32.05 5.18
C ASP A 345 -17.30 -33.19 5.67
N SER A 346 -17.70 -34.45 5.37
CA SER A 346 -16.87 -35.61 5.63
C SER A 346 -15.69 -35.72 4.67
N ASP A 347 -15.89 -35.28 3.44
CA ASP A 347 -14.95 -35.46 2.35
C ASP A 347 -13.81 -34.44 2.38
N THR A 348 -12.62 -34.93 2.09
CA THR A 348 -11.46 -34.07 1.92
C THR A 348 -11.45 -33.48 0.51
N VAL A 349 -11.26 -32.18 0.44
CA VAL A 349 -11.15 -31.43 -0.82
C VAL A 349 -9.84 -30.67 -0.85
N ALA A 350 -9.35 -30.40 -2.06
CA ALA A 350 -8.15 -29.60 -2.30
C ALA A 350 -8.43 -28.57 -3.40
N SER A 351 -7.77 -27.42 -3.31
CA SER A 351 -7.84 -26.36 -4.32
C SER A 351 -6.48 -25.70 -4.47
N ALA A 352 -6.09 -25.42 -5.73
CA ALA A 352 -4.87 -24.70 -6.06
C ALA A 352 -5.13 -23.69 -7.18
N THR A 353 -4.49 -22.52 -7.05
CA THR A 353 -4.50 -21.45 -8.04
C THR A 353 -3.09 -20.98 -8.33
N LEU A 354 -2.85 -20.54 -9.55
CA LEU A 354 -1.59 -19.94 -9.98
C LEU A 354 -1.89 -18.81 -10.97
N ARG A 355 -1.27 -17.64 -10.73
CA ARG A 355 -1.12 -16.56 -11.71
C ARG A 355 0.38 -16.30 -11.88
N ARG A 356 0.85 -16.18 -13.11
CA ARG A 356 2.27 -15.92 -13.40
C ARG A 356 2.42 -14.90 -14.52
N GLY A 357 3.11 -13.80 -14.24
CA GLY A 357 3.55 -12.88 -15.26
C GLY A 357 4.66 -13.52 -16.11
N ILE A 358 4.32 -13.94 -17.32
CA ILE A 358 5.27 -14.50 -18.27
C ILE A 358 6.17 -13.38 -18.81
N ASN A 359 5.54 -12.29 -19.17
CA ASN A 359 6.18 -11.02 -19.53
C ASN A 359 5.25 -9.85 -19.11
N ASN A 360 5.63 -8.61 -19.39
CA ASN A 360 4.83 -7.44 -19.04
C ASN A 360 3.56 -7.25 -19.88
N GLN A 361 3.33 -8.12 -20.87
CA GLN A 361 2.14 -8.08 -21.72
C GLN A 361 1.21 -9.27 -21.49
N PHE A 362 1.69 -10.37 -20.89
CA PHE A 362 0.91 -11.58 -20.72
C PHE A 362 1.09 -12.20 -19.32
N THR A 363 -0.05 -12.45 -18.66
CA THR A 363 -0.15 -13.21 -17.41
C THR A 363 -0.92 -14.49 -17.65
N LEU A 364 -0.28 -15.64 -17.34
CA LEU A 364 -0.90 -16.95 -17.36
C LEU A 364 -1.65 -17.22 -16.05
N GLU A 365 -2.78 -17.90 -16.14
CA GLU A 365 -3.59 -18.32 -14.99
C GLU A 365 -3.88 -19.82 -15.08
N ALA A 366 -3.87 -20.50 -13.93
CA ALA A 366 -4.26 -21.90 -13.81
C ALA A 366 -5.02 -22.13 -12.51
N HIS A 367 -6.01 -23.02 -12.55
CA HIS A 367 -6.81 -23.42 -11.42
C HIS A 367 -7.06 -24.91 -11.46
N ALA A 368 -7.00 -25.56 -10.30
CA ALA A 368 -7.40 -26.95 -10.13
C ALA A 368 -8.01 -27.15 -8.75
N GLU A 369 -9.08 -27.91 -8.69
CA GLU A 369 -9.74 -28.28 -7.44
C GLU A 369 -10.35 -29.67 -7.54
N GLY A 370 -10.44 -30.37 -6.42
CA GLY A 370 -11.01 -31.70 -6.41
C GLY A 370 -11.33 -32.23 -5.03
N GLY A 371 -12.22 -33.23 -4.98
CA GLY A 371 -12.70 -33.91 -3.79
C GLY A 371 -14.22 -33.98 -3.74
N GLY A 372 -14.80 -34.87 -2.91
CA GLY A 372 -16.23 -35.07 -2.82
C GLY A 372 -16.90 -35.52 -4.15
N GLY A 373 -16.15 -36.22 -5.02
CA GLY A 373 -16.61 -36.62 -6.36
C GLY A 373 -16.35 -35.63 -7.49
N VAL A 374 -16.10 -34.36 -7.17
CA VAL A 374 -15.83 -33.29 -8.14
C VAL A 374 -14.34 -33.24 -8.47
N LEU A 375 -14.01 -33.10 -9.75
CA LEU A 375 -12.70 -32.72 -10.25
C LEU A 375 -12.90 -31.60 -11.27
N ASN A 376 -12.23 -30.48 -11.06
CA ASN A 376 -12.30 -29.31 -11.95
C ASN A 376 -10.90 -28.77 -12.18
N ALA A 377 -10.55 -28.49 -13.43
CA ALA A 377 -9.28 -27.88 -13.80
C ALA A 377 -9.45 -26.94 -15.00
N GLY A 378 -8.69 -25.88 -15.01
CA GLY A 378 -8.77 -24.87 -16.06
C GLY A 378 -7.52 -24.03 -16.20
N LEU A 379 -7.42 -23.40 -17.36
CA LEU A 379 -6.38 -22.46 -17.74
C LEU A 379 -7.02 -21.15 -18.20
N GLY A 380 -6.31 -20.06 -17.99
CA GLY A 380 -6.71 -18.74 -18.44
C GLY A 380 -5.50 -17.83 -18.62
N GLY A 381 -5.78 -16.61 -19.00
CA GLY A 381 -4.76 -15.60 -19.08
C GLY A 381 -5.30 -14.21 -19.40
N ALA A 382 -4.49 -13.21 -19.13
CA ALA A 382 -4.75 -11.81 -19.45
C ALA A 382 -3.63 -11.28 -20.35
N TRP A 383 -4.04 -10.60 -21.42
CA TRP A 383 -3.12 -10.10 -22.45
C TRP A 383 -3.32 -8.59 -22.66
N LEU A 384 -2.25 -7.82 -22.48
CA LEU A 384 -2.22 -6.39 -22.77
C LEU A 384 -2.05 -6.18 -24.29
N LEU A 385 -3.06 -5.62 -24.93
CA LEU A 385 -3.08 -5.28 -26.36
C LEU A 385 -2.50 -3.87 -26.60
N GLY A 386 -1.33 -3.61 -26.05
CA GLY A 386 -0.73 -2.28 -26.08
C GLY A 386 -1.66 -1.23 -25.43
N ARG A 387 -2.12 -0.25 -26.19
CA ARG A 387 -3.06 0.79 -25.72
C ARG A 387 -4.53 0.45 -25.95
N ALA A 388 -4.81 -0.64 -26.64
CA ALA A 388 -6.16 -1.11 -26.88
C ALA A 388 -6.77 -1.88 -25.68
N GLY A 389 -6.12 -1.81 -24.49
CA GLY A 389 -6.65 -2.40 -23.28
C GLY A 389 -6.19 -3.83 -23.03
N VAL A 390 -6.94 -4.54 -22.18
CA VAL A 390 -6.64 -5.90 -21.75
C VAL A 390 -7.72 -6.86 -22.22
N LEU A 391 -7.30 -7.93 -22.88
CA LEU A 391 -8.13 -9.08 -23.22
C LEU A 391 -7.83 -10.20 -22.21
N SER A 392 -8.86 -10.84 -21.66
CA SER A 392 -8.75 -12.05 -20.86
C SER A 392 -9.56 -13.19 -21.47
N ALA A 393 -9.07 -14.42 -21.30
CA ALA A 393 -9.80 -15.61 -21.70
C ALA A 393 -9.50 -16.76 -20.74
N ASN A 394 -10.46 -17.66 -20.56
CA ASN A 394 -10.31 -18.84 -19.72
C ASN A 394 -11.13 -20.01 -20.25
N TRP A 395 -10.68 -21.20 -19.89
CA TRP A 395 -11.33 -22.46 -20.17
C TRP A 395 -11.13 -23.40 -19.00
N SER A 396 -12.19 -24.05 -18.52
CA SER A 396 -12.10 -25.13 -17.54
C SER A 396 -13.04 -26.26 -17.84
N GLU A 397 -12.65 -27.45 -17.43
CA GLU A 397 -13.44 -28.67 -17.53
C GLU A 397 -13.67 -29.27 -16.15
N SER A 398 -14.85 -29.82 -15.93
CA SER A 398 -15.19 -30.47 -14.68
C SER A 398 -15.79 -31.87 -14.94
N GLN A 399 -15.56 -32.77 -13.98
CA GLN A 399 -16.12 -34.07 -13.91
C GLN A 399 -16.65 -34.32 -12.48
N ASP A 400 -17.87 -34.88 -12.40
CA ASP A 400 -18.51 -35.32 -11.15
C ASP A 400 -19.17 -36.69 -11.43
N GLY A 401 -18.47 -37.74 -11.06
CA GLY A 401 -18.86 -39.13 -11.49
C GLY A 401 -18.90 -39.24 -13.00
N GLN A 402 -20.11 -39.53 -13.56
CA GLN A 402 -20.33 -39.59 -15.01
C GLN A 402 -20.70 -38.23 -15.64
N ARG A 403 -20.97 -37.22 -14.82
CA ARG A 403 -21.34 -35.88 -15.29
C ARG A 403 -20.10 -35.14 -15.74
N ARG A 404 -20.19 -34.47 -16.87
CA ARG A 404 -19.10 -33.66 -17.41
C ARG A 404 -19.62 -32.30 -17.84
N GLY A 405 -18.84 -31.27 -17.60
CA GLY A 405 -19.17 -29.94 -18.02
C GLY A 405 -17.94 -29.09 -18.30
N ARG A 406 -18.18 -27.94 -18.92
CA ARG A 406 -17.15 -27.00 -19.34
C ARG A 406 -17.56 -25.58 -18.96
N GLN A 407 -16.59 -24.77 -18.62
CA GLN A 407 -16.76 -23.34 -18.51
C GLN A 407 -15.79 -22.64 -19.46
N TYR A 408 -16.25 -21.61 -20.12
CA TYR A 408 -15.41 -20.70 -20.89
C TYR A 408 -15.81 -19.27 -20.65
N GLY A 409 -14.82 -18.39 -20.64
CA GLY A 409 -15.02 -16.98 -20.41
C GLY A 409 -14.10 -16.13 -21.27
N MET A 410 -14.57 -14.94 -21.57
CA MET A 410 -13.81 -13.88 -22.22
C MET A 410 -14.10 -12.56 -21.54
N GLY A 411 -13.08 -11.72 -21.40
CA GLY A 411 -13.19 -10.37 -20.85
C GLY A 411 -12.40 -9.39 -21.69
N TYR A 412 -12.88 -8.17 -21.78
CA TYR A 412 -12.16 -7.07 -22.39
C TYR A 412 -12.36 -5.81 -21.54
N ASN A 413 -11.27 -5.19 -21.18
CA ASN A 413 -11.27 -3.93 -20.41
C ASN A 413 -10.42 -2.90 -21.13
N TRP A 414 -11.03 -1.74 -21.41
CA TRP A 414 -10.36 -0.60 -21.96
C TRP A 414 -10.91 0.68 -21.37
N ASN A 415 -10.03 1.56 -20.94
CA ASN A 415 -10.41 2.86 -20.44
C ASN A 415 -9.41 3.94 -20.86
N ASN A 416 -9.94 5.13 -20.98
CA ASN A 416 -9.19 6.33 -21.23
C ASN A 416 -9.83 7.54 -20.48
N ARG A 417 -9.26 8.75 -20.61
CA ARG A 417 -9.77 9.95 -19.91
C ARG A 417 -11.24 10.27 -20.22
N ARG A 418 -11.79 9.77 -21.29
CA ARG A 418 -13.14 10.12 -21.74
C ARG A 418 -14.08 8.92 -21.79
N PHE A 419 -13.56 7.75 -22.10
CA PHE A 419 -14.37 6.54 -22.31
C PHE A 419 -13.87 5.40 -21.44
N ASN A 420 -14.80 4.56 -20.99
CA ASN A 420 -14.51 3.25 -20.44
C ASN A 420 -15.39 2.20 -21.10
N VAL A 421 -14.79 1.05 -21.35
CA VAL A 421 -15.48 -0.15 -21.88
C VAL A 421 -15.06 -1.31 -21.02
N ASN A 422 -16.03 -2.04 -20.48
CA ASN A 422 -15.82 -3.30 -19.80
C ASN A 422 -16.81 -4.32 -20.38
N LEU A 423 -16.29 -5.42 -20.89
CA LEU A 423 -17.07 -6.54 -21.43
C LEU A 423 -16.61 -7.81 -20.75
N ALA A 424 -17.52 -8.58 -20.21
CA ALA A 424 -17.24 -9.88 -19.63
C ALA A 424 -18.36 -10.87 -19.98
N SER A 425 -17.99 -12.07 -20.40
CA SER A 425 -18.91 -13.17 -20.66
C SER A 425 -18.31 -14.44 -20.09
N ARG A 426 -19.05 -15.11 -19.23
CA ARG A 426 -18.71 -16.44 -18.70
C ARG A 426 -19.93 -17.35 -18.89
N ARG A 427 -19.68 -18.52 -19.47
CA ARG A 427 -20.72 -19.49 -19.76
C ARG A 427 -20.30 -20.89 -19.32
N THR A 428 -21.22 -21.64 -18.78
CA THR A 428 -21.06 -23.07 -18.49
C THR A 428 -21.91 -23.88 -19.42
N SER A 429 -21.44 -25.06 -19.77
CA SER A 429 -22.15 -26.03 -20.62
C SER A 429 -22.02 -27.44 -20.02
N GLY A 430 -22.99 -28.32 -20.36
CA GLY A 430 -23.08 -29.60 -19.69
C GLY A 430 -23.42 -29.48 -18.22
N ASP A 431 -22.96 -30.42 -17.43
CA ASP A 431 -23.11 -30.46 -15.98
C ASP A 431 -21.85 -29.94 -15.26
N TYR A 432 -21.43 -28.72 -15.63
CA TYR A 432 -20.24 -28.10 -15.00
C TYR A 432 -20.42 -27.97 -13.49
N ARG A 433 -19.43 -28.46 -12.74
CA ARG A 433 -19.38 -28.45 -11.27
C ARG A 433 -18.04 -27.92 -10.77
N ASP A 434 -18.06 -27.26 -9.63
CA ASP A 434 -16.91 -26.81 -8.86
C ASP A 434 -17.12 -27.15 -7.37
N LEU A 435 -16.16 -26.87 -6.51
CA LEU A 435 -16.31 -27.11 -5.07
C LEU A 435 -17.51 -26.36 -4.46
N GLY A 436 -17.86 -25.17 -4.98
CA GLY A 436 -19.06 -24.45 -4.57
C GLY A 436 -20.36 -25.21 -4.87
N SER A 437 -20.36 -26.07 -5.89
CA SER A 437 -21.50 -26.90 -6.24
C SER A 437 -21.82 -27.98 -5.19
N LEU A 438 -20.82 -28.39 -4.39
CA LEU A 438 -20.99 -29.28 -3.26
C LEU A 438 -21.68 -28.58 -2.08
N GLN A 439 -21.78 -27.24 -2.10
CA GLN A 439 -22.44 -26.41 -1.08
C GLN A 439 -23.82 -25.90 -1.58
N ASP A 440 -24.49 -26.66 -2.42
CA ASP A 440 -25.83 -26.36 -2.99
C ASP A 440 -25.88 -25.05 -3.82
N SER A 441 -24.73 -24.58 -4.28
CA SER A 441 -24.59 -23.36 -5.09
C SER A 441 -24.08 -23.70 -6.48
N LEU A 442 -24.99 -23.94 -7.44
CA LEU A 442 -24.59 -24.22 -8.81
C LEU A 442 -24.01 -22.95 -9.49
N PRO A 443 -22.98 -23.11 -10.34
CA PRO A 443 -22.48 -22.01 -11.15
C PRO A 443 -23.53 -21.54 -12.16
N PRO A 444 -23.64 -20.22 -12.43
CA PRO A 444 -24.53 -19.70 -13.45
C PRO A 444 -24.23 -20.31 -14.84
N ARG A 445 -25.28 -20.61 -15.62
CA ARG A 445 -25.11 -21.02 -17.03
C ARG A 445 -24.56 -19.90 -17.88
N VAL A 446 -25.02 -18.67 -17.64
CA VAL A 446 -24.59 -17.47 -18.36
C VAL A 446 -24.43 -16.35 -17.34
N CYS A 447 -23.28 -15.71 -17.36
CA CYS A 447 -23.02 -14.44 -16.67
C CYS A 447 -22.36 -13.51 -17.67
N GLU A 448 -23.10 -12.52 -18.17
CA GLU A 448 -22.62 -11.53 -19.15
C GLU A 448 -22.79 -10.14 -18.57
N GLN A 449 -21.75 -9.35 -18.72
CA GLN A 449 -21.74 -7.95 -18.35
C GLN A 449 -21.12 -7.13 -19.48
N ALA A 450 -21.78 -6.04 -19.84
CA ALA A 450 -21.23 -5.05 -20.74
C ALA A 450 -21.47 -3.67 -20.11
N SER A 451 -20.45 -2.85 -20.02
CA SER A 451 -20.58 -1.45 -19.61
C SER A 451 -19.80 -0.55 -20.53
N PHE A 452 -20.41 0.59 -20.83
CA PHE A 452 -19.83 1.68 -21.58
C PHE A 452 -20.07 2.99 -20.84
N GLY A 453 -19.01 3.70 -20.55
CA GLY A 453 -19.08 5.01 -19.89
C GLY A 453 -18.41 6.08 -20.73
N VAL A 454 -18.95 7.30 -20.63
CA VAL A 454 -18.39 8.48 -21.29
C VAL A 454 -18.44 9.68 -20.37
N ASP A 455 -17.31 10.37 -20.26
CA ASP A 455 -17.24 11.68 -19.62
C ASP A 455 -17.55 12.75 -20.67
N LEU A 456 -18.70 13.40 -20.51
CA LEU A 456 -19.16 14.50 -21.34
C LEU A 456 -18.69 15.88 -20.82
N GLN A 457 -17.69 15.89 -19.93
CA GLN A 457 -17.11 17.09 -19.33
C GLN A 457 -18.17 17.96 -18.64
N ARG A 458 -18.62 19.05 -19.33
CA ARG A 458 -19.60 19.98 -18.76
C ARG A 458 -21.00 19.36 -18.56
N LEU A 459 -21.33 18.30 -19.28
CA LEU A 459 -22.63 17.61 -19.16
C LEU A 459 -22.60 16.46 -18.15
N GLY A 460 -21.41 16.18 -17.57
CA GLY A 460 -21.23 15.11 -16.57
C GLY A 460 -20.90 13.76 -17.19
N THR A 461 -20.97 12.72 -16.39
CA THR A 461 -20.62 11.35 -16.82
C THR A 461 -21.89 10.54 -17.08
N VAL A 462 -21.92 9.84 -18.20
CA VAL A 462 -22.99 8.89 -18.57
C VAL A 462 -22.39 7.49 -18.63
N SER A 463 -23.09 6.51 -18.09
CA SER A 463 -22.73 5.10 -18.19
C SER A 463 -23.95 4.26 -18.54
N LEU A 464 -23.80 3.38 -19.53
CA LEU A 464 -24.78 2.37 -19.91
C LEU A 464 -24.23 1.00 -19.53
N SER A 465 -25.00 0.16 -18.86
CA SER A 465 -24.62 -1.19 -18.53
C SER A 465 -25.72 -2.20 -18.85
N TYR A 466 -25.28 -3.37 -19.33
CA TYR A 466 -26.10 -4.54 -19.56
C TYR A 466 -25.61 -5.67 -18.66
N LEU A 467 -26.51 -6.37 -18.02
CA LEU A 467 -26.25 -7.56 -17.22
C LEU A 467 -27.21 -8.67 -17.66
N ARG A 468 -26.65 -9.88 -17.86
CA ARG A 468 -27.41 -11.11 -18.00
C ARG A 468 -26.89 -12.16 -17.03
N LEU A 469 -27.80 -12.74 -16.26
CA LEU A 469 -27.53 -13.83 -15.34
C LEU A 469 -28.58 -14.92 -15.53
N ASP A 470 -28.14 -16.11 -15.95
CA ASP A 470 -28.96 -17.31 -16.01
C ASP A 470 -28.51 -18.23 -14.86
N GLN A 471 -29.24 -18.23 -13.75
CA GLN A 471 -28.88 -18.93 -12.51
C GLN A 471 -29.92 -19.98 -12.14
N ALA A 472 -29.46 -21.14 -11.62
CA ALA A 472 -30.36 -22.14 -11.04
C ALA A 472 -31.06 -21.57 -9.79
N LEU A 473 -32.37 -21.81 -9.64
CA LEU A 473 -33.08 -21.48 -8.42
C LEU A 473 -32.57 -22.38 -7.27
N PRO A 474 -32.31 -21.83 -6.08
CA PRO A 474 -32.11 -22.65 -4.90
C PRO A 474 -33.39 -23.40 -4.60
N VAL A 475 -33.32 -24.71 -4.50
CA VAL A 475 -34.46 -25.53 -4.07
C VAL A 475 -34.54 -25.41 -2.55
N LEU A 476 -35.44 -24.56 -2.05
CA LEU A 476 -35.82 -24.50 -0.66
C LEU A 476 -36.73 -25.70 -0.38
N ASP A 477 -36.34 -26.56 0.57
CA ASP A 477 -37.16 -27.66 1.14
C ASP A 477 -37.41 -28.95 0.32
N ALA A 478 -36.53 -29.39 -0.55
CA ALA A 478 -36.60 -30.78 -1.02
C ALA A 478 -35.56 -31.66 -0.29
N PRO A 479 -35.92 -32.83 0.27
CA PRO A 479 -34.94 -33.82 0.66
C PRO A 479 -34.21 -34.27 -0.60
N GLN A 480 -32.92 -34.13 -0.62
CA GLN A 480 -32.07 -34.26 -1.80
C GLN A 480 -32.29 -35.59 -2.58
N PRO A 481 -32.75 -35.54 -3.81
CA PRO A 481 -32.12 -36.25 -4.89
C PRO A 481 -31.21 -35.30 -5.66
N ALA A 482 -30.13 -35.84 -6.25
CA ALA A 482 -29.21 -35.08 -7.07
C ALA A 482 -29.96 -34.17 -8.07
N PRO A 483 -29.52 -32.93 -8.27
CA PRO A 483 -30.22 -31.96 -9.12
C PRO A 483 -30.41 -32.54 -10.54
N ASP A 484 -31.67 -32.73 -10.90
CA ASP A 484 -32.10 -33.17 -12.20
C ASP A 484 -31.68 -32.15 -13.27
N PRO A 485 -31.24 -32.55 -14.46
CA PRO A 485 -30.96 -31.65 -15.57
C PRO A 485 -32.11 -30.75 -16.01
N GLY A 486 -33.31 -30.94 -15.43
CA GLY A 486 -34.52 -30.14 -15.63
C GLY A 486 -34.78 -28.97 -14.66
N LEU A 487 -33.88 -28.64 -13.71
CA LEU A 487 -34.12 -27.52 -12.80
C LEU A 487 -34.31 -26.20 -13.57
N PRO A 488 -35.35 -25.41 -13.24
CA PRO A 488 -35.62 -24.16 -13.92
C PRO A 488 -34.50 -23.15 -13.61
N TYR A 489 -33.86 -22.68 -14.65
CA TYR A 489 -32.95 -21.54 -14.58
C TYR A 489 -33.78 -20.25 -14.66
N THR A 490 -33.56 -19.37 -13.71
CA THR A 490 -34.10 -18.02 -13.80
C THR A 490 -33.14 -17.17 -14.63
N ARG A 491 -33.69 -16.62 -15.70
CA ARG A 491 -32.99 -15.62 -16.50
C ARG A 491 -33.33 -14.24 -16.00
N THR A 492 -32.29 -13.45 -15.77
CA THR A 492 -32.41 -12.05 -15.39
C THR A 492 -31.56 -11.21 -16.34
N ARG A 493 -32.17 -10.23 -16.99
CA ARG A 493 -31.48 -9.32 -17.90
C ARG A 493 -31.83 -7.88 -17.59
N TYR A 494 -30.84 -7.09 -17.21
CA TYR A 494 -31.01 -5.68 -16.91
C TYR A 494 -30.26 -4.80 -17.90
N LEU A 495 -30.91 -3.71 -18.28
CA LEU A 495 -30.27 -2.56 -18.92
C LEU A 495 -30.36 -1.39 -17.95
N SER A 496 -29.20 -0.79 -17.65
CA SER A 496 -29.13 0.33 -16.70
C SER A 496 -28.41 1.51 -17.33
N LEU A 497 -29.00 2.69 -17.15
CA LEU A 497 -28.43 3.98 -17.52
C LEU A 497 -28.13 4.75 -16.24
N PHE A 498 -26.92 5.28 -16.13
CA PHE A 498 -26.49 6.16 -15.05
C PHE A 498 -26.01 7.48 -15.63
N TRP A 499 -26.39 8.57 -15.00
CA TRP A 499 -25.88 9.90 -15.29
C TRP A 499 -25.59 10.62 -13.98
N SER A 500 -24.46 11.30 -13.92
CA SER A 500 -24.10 12.14 -12.79
C SER A 500 -23.45 13.42 -13.25
N ARG A 501 -23.74 14.52 -12.55
CA ARG A 501 -23.16 15.82 -12.82
C ARG A 501 -23.03 16.64 -11.55
N SER A 502 -21.83 17.22 -11.35
CA SER A 502 -21.61 18.26 -10.34
C SER A 502 -21.58 19.63 -10.98
N PHE A 503 -22.29 20.60 -10.40
CA PHE A 503 -22.32 22.00 -10.87
C PHE A 503 -22.39 22.95 -9.67
N GLY A 504 -21.30 23.69 -9.43
CA GLY A 504 -21.14 24.49 -8.24
C GLY A 504 -21.22 23.63 -6.98
N ARG A 505 -22.16 23.92 -6.07
CA ARG A 505 -22.41 23.15 -4.85
C ARG A 505 -23.42 22.02 -5.00
N TRP A 506 -24.00 21.85 -6.19
CA TRP A 506 -25.05 20.90 -6.48
C TRP A 506 -24.50 19.65 -7.16
N ASN A 507 -25.07 18.50 -6.81
CA ASN A 507 -24.82 17.22 -7.47
C ASN A 507 -26.14 16.64 -7.92
N ALA A 508 -26.27 16.34 -9.21
CA ALA A 508 -27.41 15.64 -9.75
C ALA A 508 -27.01 14.22 -10.13
N TYR A 509 -27.88 13.27 -9.86
CA TYR A 509 -27.70 11.86 -10.18
C TYR A 509 -29.00 11.28 -10.72
N LEU A 510 -28.93 10.55 -11.84
CA LEU A 510 -30.01 9.80 -12.46
C LEU A 510 -29.57 8.34 -12.62
N SER A 511 -30.41 7.42 -12.18
CA SER A 511 -30.28 5.99 -12.46
C SER A 511 -31.59 5.49 -13.04
N ALA A 512 -31.55 4.79 -14.16
CA ALA A 512 -32.69 4.12 -14.75
C ALA A 512 -32.32 2.67 -15.06
N THR A 513 -33.07 1.71 -14.53
CA THR A 513 -32.85 0.28 -14.74
C THR A 513 -34.14 -0.34 -15.25
N GLN A 514 -34.02 -1.15 -16.29
CA GLN A 514 -35.11 -1.88 -16.92
C GLN A 514 -34.78 -3.37 -16.95
N ASP A 515 -35.64 -4.20 -16.39
CA ASP A 515 -35.67 -5.63 -16.65
C ASP A 515 -36.18 -5.86 -18.07
N ILE A 516 -35.36 -6.51 -18.91
CA ILE A 516 -35.68 -6.75 -20.32
C ILE A 516 -36.74 -7.84 -20.46
N ASP A 517 -36.74 -8.82 -19.56
CA ASP A 517 -37.66 -9.97 -19.58
C ASP A 517 -39.01 -9.62 -18.93
N GLN A 518 -38.99 -8.76 -17.90
CA GLN A 518 -40.16 -8.34 -17.16
C GLN A 518 -40.26 -6.81 -17.21
N ARG A 519 -40.89 -6.30 -18.26
CA ARG A 519 -40.94 -4.85 -18.53
C ARG A 519 -41.62 -4.01 -17.41
N GLN A 520 -42.44 -4.61 -16.58
CA GLN A 520 -42.98 -3.98 -15.40
C GLN A 520 -41.93 -3.72 -14.30
N ASN A 521 -40.86 -4.50 -14.28
CA ASN A 521 -39.76 -4.31 -13.34
C ASN A 521 -38.80 -3.23 -13.88
N ARG A 522 -39.19 -1.98 -13.68
CA ARG A 522 -38.37 -0.80 -14.01
C ARG A 522 -38.14 0.02 -12.77
N SER A 523 -36.96 0.59 -12.65
CA SER A 523 -36.65 1.55 -11.59
C SER A 523 -36.01 2.78 -12.20
N ILE A 524 -36.53 3.94 -11.81
CA ILE A 524 -35.94 5.25 -12.16
C ILE A 524 -35.73 5.99 -10.85
N TYR A 525 -34.52 6.47 -10.63
CA TYR A 525 -34.17 7.26 -9.46
C TYR A 525 -33.48 8.55 -9.93
N LEU A 526 -33.98 9.68 -9.50
CA LEU A 526 -33.41 11.01 -9.74
C LEU A 526 -33.16 11.68 -8.39
N SER A 527 -31.98 12.19 -8.16
CA SER A 527 -31.66 12.96 -6.96
C SER A 527 -30.88 14.24 -7.26
N LEU A 528 -31.11 15.23 -6.41
CA LEU A 528 -30.44 16.51 -6.40
C LEU A 528 -29.92 16.78 -4.99
N GLY A 529 -28.59 16.74 -4.82
CA GLY A 529 -27.92 16.97 -3.55
C GLY A 529 -27.20 18.32 -3.52
N THR A 530 -27.10 18.92 -2.35
CA THR A 530 -26.31 20.15 -2.13
C THR A 530 -25.67 20.17 -0.75
N ARG A 531 -24.56 20.86 -0.63
CA ARG A 531 -23.96 21.17 0.67
C ARG A 531 -24.63 22.38 1.31
N LEU A 532 -24.98 22.25 2.60
CA LEU A 532 -25.51 23.29 3.46
C LEU A 532 -24.45 23.70 4.50
N GLY A 533 -23.64 24.71 4.16
CA GLY A 533 -22.47 25.05 4.99
C GLY A 533 -21.31 24.05 4.83
N GLU A 534 -20.49 23.89 5.88
CA GLU A 534 -19.28 23.10 5.84
C GLU A 534 -19.52 21.61 6.14
N ASP A 535 -20.53 21.29 6.97
CA ASP A 535 -20.69 19.98 7.60
C ASP A 535 -22.06 19.30 7.36
N ARG A 536 -22.93 19.93 6.58
CA ARG A 536 -24.30 19.43 6.31
C ARG A 536 -24.54 19.25 4.82
N GLN A 537 -25.45 18.36 4.52
CA GLN A 537 -25.92 18.16 3.13
C GLN A 537 -27.43 17.94 3.10
N ALA A 538 -28.05 18.38 2.01
CA ALA A 538 -29.45 18.10 1.73
C ALA A 538 -29.56 17.37 0.40
N THR A 539 -30.52 16.45 0.30
CA THR A 539 -30.83 15.69 -0.90
C THR A 539 -32.34 15.63 -1.11
N LEU A 540 -32.79 15.96 -2.30
CA LEU A 540 -34.13 15.66 -2.77
C LEU A 540 -34.05 14.51 -3.76
N ALA A 541 -34.93 13.53 -3.65
CA ALA A 541 -34.93 12.41 -4.57
C ALA A 541 -36.37 12.01 -4.91
N VAL A 542 -36.56 11.57 -6.14
CA VAL A 542 -37.78 10.90 -6.61
C VAL A 542 -37.37 9.55 -7.20
N GLN A 543 -38.14 8.54 -6.88
CA GLN A 543 -37.94 7.18 -7.33
C GLN A 543 -39.24 6.59 -7.84
N ARG A 544 -39.17 5.91 -8.96
CA ARG A 544 -40.25 5.08 -9.47
C ARG A 544 -39.79 3.64 -9.57
N ASN A 545 -40.47 2.73 -8.88
CA ASN A 545 -40.24 1.29 -8.93
C ASN A 545 -41.50 0.60 -9.44
N GLY A 546 -41.45 0.10 -10.69
CA GLY A 546 -42.64 -0.38 -11.35
C GLY A 546 -43.67 0.74 -11.51
N ASP A 547 -44.81 0.60 -10.83
CA ASP A 547 -45.89 1.58 -10.79
C ASP A 547 -46.00 2.37 -9.47
N VAL A 548 -45.01 2.22 -8.58
CA VAL A 548 -44.93 2.93 -7.30
C VAL A 548 -43.97 4.10 -7.41
N ASP A 549 -44.53 5.31 -7.25
CA ASP A 549 -43.74 6.54 -7.16
C ASP A 549 -43.46 6.88 -5.69
N ARG A 550 -42.24 7.31 -5.37
CA ARG A 550 -41.82 7.77 -4.05
C ARG A 550 -40.99 9.03 -4.16
N ALA A 551 -41.29 9.98 -3.31
CA ALA A 551 -40.49 11.19 -3.13
C ALA A 551 -39.82 11.17 -1.75
N SER A 552 -38.65 11.74 -1.66
CA SER A 552 -37.95 11.91 -0.37
C SER A 552 -37.15 13.21 -0.32
N ALA A 553 -37.12 13.78 0.88
CA ALA A 553 -36.25 14.90 1.22
C ALA A 553 -35.42 14.52 2.43
N GLU A 554 -34.13 14.70 2.33
CA GLU A 554 -33.16 14.35 3.38
C GLU A 554 -32.27 15.53 3.72
N VAL A 555 -32.04 15.76 5.00
CA VAL A 555 -30.99 16.64 5.50
C VAL A 555 -30.17 15.88 6.51
N MET A 556 -28.84 15.91 6.37
CA MET A 556 -27.96 15.21 7.29
C MET A 556 -26.67 15.99 7.60
N ARG A 557 -26.17 15.72 8.78
CA ARG A 557 -24.81 15.99 9.19
C ARG A 557 -24.11 14.64 9.36
N PRO A 558 -23.18 14.24 8.49
CA PRO A 558 -22.52 12.95 8.62
C PRO A 558 -21.72 12.86 9.93
N VAL A 559 -21.69 11.69 10.54
CA VAL A 559 -20.75 11.37 11.61
C VAL A 559 -19.34 11.45 11.02
N PRO A 560 -18.36 12.08 11.70
CA PRO A 560 -17.00 12.14 11.20
C PRO A 560 -16.47 10.75 10.80
N GLY A 561 -15.86 10.64 9.61
CA GLY A 561 -15.42 9.34 9.07
C GLY A 561 -13.98 8.99 9.44
N ASP A 562 -13.16 9.98 9.76
CA ASP A 562 -11.74 9.79 10.03
C ASP A 562 -11.44 9.54 11.52
N GLY A 563 -10.32 8.86 11.75
CA GLY A 563 -9.85 8.55 13.09
C GLY A 563 -9.44 9.74 13.95
N SER A 564 -9.24 10.93 13.38
CA SER A 564 -8.69 12.09 14.09
C SER A 564 -9.75 12.94 14.78
N ARG A 565 -11.00 12.92 14.29
CA ARG A 565 -12.10 13.73 14.82
C ARG A 565 -13.15 12.88 15.51
N SER A 566 -13.58 13.33 16.68
CA SER A 566 -14.79 12.84 17.36
C SER A 566 -15.92 13.83 17.13
N GLY A 567 -17.15 13.38 17.09
CA GLY A 567 -18.27 14.29 16.96
C GLY A 567 -19.61 13.62 16.67
N PRO A 568 -20.70 14.36 16.87
CA PRO A 568 -22.02 13.91 16.55
C PRO A 568 -22.35 14.09 15.07
N GLY A 569 -23.25 13.24 14.58
CA GLY A 569 -23.96 13.36 13.32
C GLY A 569 -25.43 13.10 13.50
N TRP A 570 -26.22 13.44 12.52
CA TRP A 570 -27.65 13.20 12.50
C TRP A 570 -28.17 13.13 11.07
N ARG A 571 -29.30 12.45 10.88
CA ARG A 571 -29.97 12.30 9.61
C ARG A 571 -31.50 12.41 9.81
N LEU A 572 -32.10 13.27 9.05
CA LEU A 572 -33.55 13.42 8.98
C LEU A 572 -33.99 13.22 7.54
N GLN A 573 -34.91 12.29 7.32
CA GLN A 573 -35.47 12.01 6.01
C GLN A 573 -37.01 12.00 6.12
N ALA A 574 -37.64 12.72 5.26
CA ALA A 574 -39.09 12.65 5.04
C ALA A 574 -39.35 11.94 3.71
N ARG A 575 -40.33 11.04 3.70
CA ARG A 575 -40.83 10.32 2.52
C ARG A 575 -42.36 10.44 2.50
N ASP A 576 -42.93 10.24 1.35
CA ASP A 576 -44.40 10.23 1.17
C ASP A 576 -45.08 9.09 1.96
N ASP A 577 -44.40 8.00 2.22
CA ASP A 577 -44.88 6.83 2.98
C ASP A 577 -44.30 6.72 4.40
N GLY A 578 -43.53 7.71 4.87
CA GLY A 578 -42.91 7.67 6.19
C GLY A 578 -41.72 8.61 6.38
N GLY A 579 -40.74 8.19 7.14
CA GLY A 579 -39.56 8.99 7.40
C GLY A 579 -38.53 8.27 8.27
N LEU A 580 -37.38 8.91 8.43
CA LEU A 580 -36.27 8.44 9.26
C LEU A 580 -35.73 9.60 10.08
N ALA A 581 -35.52 9.36 11.37
CA ALA A 581 -34.70 10.22 12.23
C ALA A 581 -33.61 9.36 12.87
N GLU A 582 -32.38 9.74 12.65
CA GLU A 582 -31.20 9.06 13.18
C GLU A 582 -30.25 10.07 13.84
N ILE A 583 -29.69 9.68 14.96
CA ILE A 583 -28.55 10.35 15.59
C ILE A 583 -27.39 9.37 15.66
N GLY A 584 -26.17 9.89 15.51
CA GLY A 584 -24.96 9.10 15.62
C GLY A 584 -23.83 9.90 16.24
N ALA A 585 -22.85 9.21 16.78
CA ALA A 585 -21.65 9.82 17.33
C ALA A 585 -20.45 8.94 17.12
N LEU A 586 -19.32 9.57 16.75
CA LEU A 586 -18.01 8.96 16.81
C LEU A 586 -17.31 9.45 18.06
N GLY A 587 -17.18 8.57 19.07
CA GLY A 587 -16.45 8.81 20.29
C GLY A 587 -15.00 8.35 20.22
N SER A 588 -14.24 8.55 21.30
CA SER A 588 -12.88 8.00 21.46
C SER A 588 -12.89 6.47 21.59
N HIS A 589 -13.97 5.89 22.12
CA HIS A 589 -14.09 4.49 22.47
C HIS A 589 -14.96 3.66 21.52
N GLY A 590 -15.61 4.29 20.53
CA GLY A 590 -16.49 3.58 19.61
C GLY A 590 -17.30 4.50 18.74
N ARG A 591 -18.13 3.86 17.90
CA ARG A 591 -19.18 4.49 17.09
C ARG A 591 -20.55 4.06 17.62
N TYR A 592 -21.44 5.00 17.71
CA TYR A 592 -22.79 4.79 18.23
C TYR A 592 -23.80 5.40 17.27
N SER A 593 -24.92 4.75 17.05
CA SER A 593 -26.07 5.33 16.34
C SER A 593 -27.40 4.80 16.91
N ALA A 594 -28.44 5.60 16.82
CA ALA A 594 -29.79 5.19 17.13
C ALA A 594 -30.76 5.91 16.19
N GLY A 595 -31.79 5.22 15.74
CA GLY A 595 -32.75 5.77 14.80
C GLY A 595 -34.14 5.21 14.97
N LEU A 596 -35.10 6.03 14.49
CA LEU A 596 -36.47 5.67 14.33
C LEU A 596 -36.86 5.84 12.86
N SER A 597 -37.41 4.80 12.26
CA SER A 597 -37.94 4.83 10.90
C SER A 597 -39.41 4.46 10.93
N ARG A 598 -40.20 5.16 10.15
CA ARG A 598 -41.57 4.78 9.85
C ARG A 598 -41.69 4.52 8.36
N ASP A 599 -42.27 3.40 7.99
CA ASP A 599 -42.48 2.98 6.60
C ASP A 599 -43.82 2.28 6.47
N ALA A 600 -44.66 2.75 5.57
CA ALA A 600 -46.03 2.20 5.34
C ALA A 600 -46.82 1.94 6.63
N GLY A 601 -46.74 2.81 7.64
CA GLY A 601 -47.42 2.71 8.92
C GLY A 601 -46.72 1.90 10.00
N GLN A 602 -45.71 1.11 9.69
CA GLN A 602 -44.88 0.35 10.67
C GLN A 602 -43.76 1.23 11.21
N THR A 603 -43.51 1.13 12.50
CA THR A 603 -42.41 1.85 13.18
C THR A 603 -41.30 0.89 13.52
N PHE A 604 -40.12 1.22 13.11
CA PHE A 604 -38.87 0.47 13.32
C PHE A 604 -37.90 1.33 14.11
N ALA A 605 -37.52 0.86 15.29
CA ALA A 605 -36.47 1.46 16.10
C ALA A 605 -35.21 0.61 16.04
N TYR A 606 -34.04 1.26 15.97
CA TYR A 606 -32.77 0.54 15.98
C TYR A 606 -31.69 1.32 16.72
N GLY A 607 -30.68 0.57 17.17
CA GLY A 607 -29.45 1.12 17.74
C GLY A 607 -28.24 0.24 17.37
N ASN A 608 -27.12 0.88 17.18
CA ASN A 608 -25.83 0.22 16.91
C ASN A 608 -24.75 0.81 17.79
N ALA A 609 -23.85 -0.08 18.29
CA ALA A 609 -22.67 0.31 19.04
C ALA A 609 -21.51 -0.58 18.62
N SER A 610 -20.43 0.01 18.09
CA SER A 610 -19.24 -0.74 17.69
C SER A 610 -17.97 -0.13 18.27
N GLY A 611 -16.98 -0.99 18.57
CA GLY A 611 -15.73 -0.59 19.16
C GLY A 611 -14.78 -1.74 19.36
N SER A 612 -13.76 -1.52 20.18
CA SER A 612 -12.71 -2.50 20.47
C SER A 612 -12.26 -2.43 21.91
N LEU A 613 -11.92 -3.61 22.47
CA LEU A 613 -11.19 -3.74 23.72
C LEU A 613 -9.84 -4.37 23.43
N VAL A 614 -8.75 -3.70 23.82
CA VAL A 614 -7.38 -4.15 23.58
C VAL A 614 -6.67 -4.38 24.92
N TRP A 615 -6.17 -5.60 25.14
CA TRP A 615 -5.28 -5.97 26.25
C TRP A 615 -3.85 -6.00 25.77
N MET A 616 -3.03 -5.09 26.23
CA MET A 616 -1.63 -5.01 25.85
C MET A 616 -0.83 -4.15 26.83
N ALA A 617 0.46 -4.43 27.01
CA ALA A 617 1.35 -3.68 27.88
C ALA A 617 0.86 -3.58 29.34
N GLY A 618 0.17 -4.61 29.85
CA GLY A 618 -0.39 -4.65 31.19
C GLY A 618 -1.61 -3.77 31.41
N SER A 619 -2.23 -3.24 30.36
CA SER A 619 -3.38 -2.35 30.41
C SER A 619 -4.50 -2.79 29.47
N VAL A 620 -5.71 -2.31 29.75
CA VAL A 620 -6.88 -2.47 28.90
C VAL A 620 -7.22 -1.11 28.29
N PHE A 621 -7.44 -1.09 26.98
CA PHE A 621 -7.84 0.09 26.24
C PHE A 621 -9.21 -0.15 25.59
N ALA A 622 -10.16 0.72 25.89
CA ALA A 622 -11.37 0.83 25.09
C ALA A 622 -11.08 1.79 23.94
N ALA A 623 -11.38 1.39 22.71
CA ALA A 623 -11.06 2.15 21.52
C ALA A 623 -12.17 2.02 20.45
N ARG A 624 -12.08 2.81 19.41
CA ARG A 624 -12.79 2.55 18.15
C ARG A 624 -12.39 1.18 17.61
N GLU A 625 -13.17 0.67 16.68
CA GLU A 625 -12.82 -0.57 15.99
C GLU A 625 -11.37 -0.53 15.50
N VAL A 626 -10.64 -1.61 15.76
CA VAL A 626 -9.27 -1.83 15.32
C VAL A 626 -9.31 -2.77 14.11
N PRO A 627 -9.38 -2.22 12.87
CA PRO A 627 -9.59 -3.05 11.68
C PRO A 627 -8.35 -3.87 11.31
N ASP A 628 -7.16 -3.34 11.55
CA ASP A 628 -5.87 -3.98 11.21
C ASP A 628 -4.88 -3.84 12.36
N ALA A 629 -3.79 -3.14 12.14
CA ALA A 629 -2.68 -3.03 13.08
C ALA A 629 -2.77 -1.76 13.95
N PHE A 630 -2.05 -1.76 15.07
CA PHE A 630 -2.02 -0.67 16.02
C PHE A 630 -0.71 -0.63 16.80
N ALA A 631 -0.49 0.46 17.57
CA ALA A 631 0.60 0.54 18.54
C ALA A 631 0.10 0.99 19.90
N VAL A 632 0.77 0.52 20.96
CA VAL A 632 0.68 1.13 22.29
C VAL A 632 1.96 1.94 22.51
N VAL A 633 1.81 3.25 22.44
CA VAL A 633 2.90 4.20 22.75
C VAL A 633 3.05 4.31 24.26
N SER A 634 4.28 4.18 24.73
CA SER A 634 4.66 4.27 26.14
C SER A 634 5.68 5.39 26.31
N THR A 635 5.36 6.35 27.17
CA THR A 635 6.28 7.45 27.56
C THR A 635 6.70 7.34 29.03
N GLY A 636 6.07 6.40 29.79
CA GLY A 636 6.24 6.29 31.24
C GLY A 636 5.65 7.48 32.03
N ARG A 637 5.04 8.46 31.35
CA ARG A 637 4.41 9.63 31.97
C ARG A 637 3.05 9.96 31.33
N PRO A 638 2.08 10.43 32.14
CA PRO A 638 0.77 10.86 31.62
C PRO A 638 0.85 12.22 30.93
N GLY A 639 -0.12 12.51 30.08
CA GLY A 639 -0.33 13.83 29.49
C GLY A 639 0.58 14.18 28.33
N ILE A 640 1.41 13.26 27.82
CA ILE A 640 2.32 13.53 26.70
C ILE A 640 1.54 13.42 25.39
N PRO A 641 1.49 14.48 24.56
CA PRO A 641 0.85 14.42 23.27
C PRO A 641 1.61 13.52 22.30
N VAL A 642 0.85 12.70 21.55
CA VAL A 642 1.39 11.76 20.57
C VAL A 642 0.86 12.09 19.18
N THR A 643 1.73 11.97 18.19
CA THR A 643 1.38 12.17 16.77
C THR A 643 1.58 10.91 15.96
N LEU A 644 0.73 10.72 14.96
CA LEU A 644 0.88 9.74 13.88
C LEU A 644 0.94 10.50 12.55
N GLU A 645 2.01 10.30 11.79
CA GLU A 645 2.25 11.03 10.53
C GLU A 645 2.08 12.56 10.70
N ASN A 646 2.64 13.12 11.80
CA ASN A 646 2.55 14.53 12.21
C ASN A 646 1.12 15.02 12.55
N ARG A 647 0.14 14.12 12.68
CA ARG A 647 -1.20 14.49 13.14
C ARG A 647 -1.38 14.10 14.60
N PRO A 648 -1.91 14.98 15.46
CA PRO A 648 -2.16 14.63 16.85
C PRO A 648 -3.23 13.52 16.92
N VAL A 649 -2.95 12.45 17.69
CA VAL A 649 -3.84 11.30 17.86
C VAL A 649 -4.32 11.11 19.30
N GLY A 650 -3.75 11.83 20.24
CA GLY A 650 -4.17 11.82 21.63
C GLY A 650 -3.03 12.13 22.59
N VAL A 651 -3.29 11.95 23.88
CA VAL A 651 -2.32 12.10 24.96
C VAL A 651 -2.22 10.83 25.78
N THR A 652 -1.05 10.55 26.35
CA THR A 652 -0.85 9.37 27.20
C THR A 652 -1.70 9.44 28.48
N ASN A 653 -2.26 8.29 28.86
CA ASN A 653 -3.11 8.15 30.05
C ASN A 653 -2.31 8.19 31.35
N ARG A 654 -2.98 7.93 32.51
CA ARG A 654 -2.34 7.93 33.85
C ARG A 654 -1.15 6.99 33.98
N ASN A 655 -1.12 5.93 33.19
CA ASN A 655 -0.03 4.95 33.14
C ASN A 655 1.08 5.33 32.13
N GLY A 656 1.00 6.49 31.50
CA GLY A 656 1.93 6.92 30.45
C GLY A 656 1.76 6.15 29.14
N LEU A 657 0.59 5.60 28.86
CA LEU A 657 0.29 4.78 27.69
C LEU A 657 -0.80 5.40 26.82
N LEU A 658 -0.69 5.24 25.49
CA LEU A 658 -1.71 5.61 24.52
C LEU A 658 -1.84 4.53 23.45
N LEU A 659 -3.06 4.07 23.19
CA LEU A 659 -3.36 3.24 22.03
C LEU A 659 -3.51 4.12 20.79
N VAL A 660 -2.72 3.84 19.76
CA VAL A 660 -2.73 4.54 18.46
C VAL A 660 -3.23 3.57 17.39
N THR A 661 -4.37 3.87 16.77
CA THR A 661 -5.03 3.07 15.74
C THR A 661 -5.78 3.99 14.75
N PRO A 662 -5.93 3.62 13.45
CA PRO A 662 -5.31 2.48 12.77
C PRO A 662 -3.86 2.77 12.35
N LEU A 663 -3.03 1.72 12.31
CA LEU A 663 -1.73 1.74 11.67
C LEU A 663 -1.75 0.84 10.43
N LEU A 664 -0.89 1.16 9.46
CA LEU A 664 -0.69 0.34 8.28
C LEU A 664 0.24 -0.84 8.62
N SER A 665 -0.26 -2.06 8.48
CA SER A 665 0.54 -3.27 8.68
C SER A 665 1.64 -3.41 7.63
N TRP A 666 2.80 -3.97 8.03
CA TRP A 666 3.97 -4.18 7.17
C TRP A 666 4.60 -2.91 6.59
N GLN A 667 4.15 -1.73 7.04
CA GLN A 667 4.62 -0.42 6.59
C GLN A 667 5.19 0.38 7.76
N ARG A 668 6.07 1.32 7.44
CA ARG A 668 6.62 2.26 8.42
C ARG A 668 5.58 3.32 8.72
N ASN A 669 5.09 3.35 9.95
CA ASN A 669 4.22 4.40 10.46
C ASN A 669 5.05 5.32 11.36
N ARG A 670 5.09 6.60 11.07
CA ARG A 670 5.87 7.56 11.85
C ARG A 670 5.08 7.99 13.08
N LEU A 671 5.60 7.63 14.26
CA LEU A 671 5.08 8.05 15.55
C LEU A 671 6.00 9.11 16.15
N GLY A 672 5.42 10.16 16.73
CA GLY A 672 6.14 11.22 17.42
C GLY A 672 5.51 11.58 18.75
N ILE A 673 6.28 12.25 19.60
CA ILE A 673 5.79 12.86 20.84
C ILE A 673 6.09 14.36 20.81
N ASP A 674 5.16 15.15 21.35
CA ASP A 674 5.40 16.57 21.57
C ASP A 674 6.06 16.76 22.94
N THR A 675 7.19 17.46 22.94
CA THR A 675 8.00 17.71 24.14
C THR A 675 7.89 19.13 24.67
N LEU A 676 7.04 19.98 24.07
CA LEU A 676 6.90 21.39 24.48
C LEU A 676 6.45 21.56 25.93
N ASP A 677 5.57 20.66 26.40
CA ASP A 677 5.03 20.68 27.76
C ASP A 677 5.83 19.81 28.76
N LEU A 678 7.00 19.30 28.36
CA LEU A 678 7.84 18.54 29.27
C LEU A 678 8.43 19.47 30.35
N PRO A 679 8.50 19.03 31.62
CA PRO A 679 9.24 19.73 32.66
C PRO A 679 10.70 19.98 32.23
N ALA A 680 11.27 21.11 32.65
CA ALA A 680 12.63 21.51 32.25
C ALA A 680 13.73 20.53 32.70
N ASP A 681 13.43 19.64 33.64
CA ASP A 681 14.30 18.58 34.14
C ASP A 681 14.11 17.25 33.41
N MET A 682 13.37 17.24 32.28
CA MET A 682 13.11 16.02 31.47
C MET A 682 13.52 16.20 30.02
N ARG A 683 14.04 15.14 29.49
CA ARG A 683 14.44 15.03 28.09
C ARG A 683 13.94 13.71 27.49
N ALA A 684 13.52 13.75 26.24
CA ALA A 684 13.25 12.55 25.46
C ALA A 684 14.54 12.07 24.78
N GLU A 685 14.85 10.77 24.85
CA GLU A 685 15.97 10.18 24.10
C GLU A 685 15.73 10.30 22.58
N ARG A 686 14.47 10.22 22.18
CA ARG A 686 14.01 10.42 20.79
C ARG A 686 12.59 10.98 20.80
N VAL A 687 12.30 11.88 19.87
CA VAL A 687 10.97 12.48 19.71
C VAL A 687 10.15 11.84 18.59
N GLU A 688 10.82 11.09 17.72
CA GLU A 688 10.20 10.36 16.60
C GLU A 688 10.78 8.93 16.47
N THR A 689 9.94 8.02 16.01
CA THR A 689 10.33 6.64 15.65
C THR A 689 9.36 6.04 14.65
N PHE A 690 9.78 4.97 13.96
CA PHE A 690 8.91 4.23 13.04
C PHE A 690 8.39 2.96 13.71
N ALA A 691 7.08 2.77 13.62
CA ALA A 691 6.40 1.55 14.00
C ALA A 691 6.04 0.73 12.75
N THR A 692 6.44 -0.53 12.72
CA THR A 692 6.07 -1.46 11.64
C THR A 692 5.38 -2.68 12.26
N PRO A 693 4.06 -2.61 12.51
CA PRO A 693 3.32 -3.71 13.11
C PRO A 693 3.01 -4.80 12.07
N ARG A 694 2.81 -6.04 12.56
CA ARG A 694 2.26 -7.14 11.76
C ARG A 694 0.75 -6.97 11.55
N GLN A 695 0.21 -7.59 10.53
CA GLN A 695 -1.22 -7.56 10.22
C GLN A 695 -2.05 -8.10 11.40
N GLY A 696 -3.11 -7.37 11.75
CA GLY A 696 -4.03 -7.74 12.83
C GLY A 696 -3.42 -7.73 14.22
N ALA A 697 -2.23 -7.17 14.41
CA ALA A 697 -1.46 -7.20 15.64
C ALA A 697 -1.11 -5.82 16.17
N GLY A 698 -0.80 -5.76 17.47
CA GLY A 698 -0.27 -4.57 18.10
C GLY A 698 1.23 -4.65 18.36
N MET A 699 1.90 -3.51 18.41
CA MET A 699 3.26 -3.40 18.90
C MET A 699 3.40 -2.32 19.97
N ARG A 700 4.31 -2.52 20.91
CA ARG A 700 4.67 -1.52 21.90
C ARG A 700 5.79 -0.65 21.36
N VAL A 701 5.64 0.66 21.53
CA VAL A 701 6.62 1.67 21.11
C VAL A 701 6.98 2.53 22.31
N ASP A 702 8.21 2.39 22.77
CA ASP A 702 8.68 3.11 23.96
C ASP A 702 9.43 4.38 23.56
N PHE A 703 8.94 5.54 24.04
CA PHE A 703 9.65 6.80 24.05
C PHE A 703 10.20 7.01 25.45
N LYS A 704 11.49 6.80 25.59
CA LYS A 704 12.14 6.92 26.89
C LYS A 704 12.30 8.39 27.26
N LEU A 705 11.60 8.81 28.31
CA LEU A 705 11.80 10.09 28.96
C LEU A 705 12.77 9.89 30.13
N VAL A 706 13.86 10.62 30.11
CA VAL A 706 14.90 10.57 31.14
C VAL A 706 14.96 11.89 31.90
N HIS A 707 15.22 11.81 33.20
CA HIS A 707 15.51 13.02 33.96
C HIS A 707 16.88 13.55 33.55
N SER A 708 16.90 14.81 33.08
CA SER A 708 18.11 15.56 32.76
C SER A 708 18.30 16.62 33.82
N ARG A 709 19.45 16.66 34.45
CA ARG A 709 19.85 17.69 35.36
C ARG A 709 20.88 18.57 34.68
N GLY A 710 20.83 19.85 34.91
CA GLY A 710 21.80 20.81 34.39
C GLY A 710 22.41 21.63 35.49
N ALA A 711 23.68 21.88 35.41
CA ALA A 711 24.40 22.73 36.29
C ALA A 711 25.34 23.68 35.55
N MET A 712 25.37 24.94 35.99
CA MET A 712 26.41 25.86 35.58
C MET A 712 27.65 25.65 36.43
N LEU A 713 28.72 25.16 35.78
CA LEU A 713 29.99 24.91 36.40
C LEU A 713 30.94 26.06 36.07
N THR A 714 31.77 26.44 37.03
CA THR A 714 32.95 27.27 36.78
C THR A 714 34.18 26.37 36.90
N LEU A 715 34.88 26.17 35.79
CA LEU A 715 35.98 25.23 35.67
C LEU A 715 37.30 25.98 35.66
N LEU A 716 38.16 25.65 36.62
CA LEU A 716 39.48 26.22 36.82
C LEU A 716 40.60 25.18 36.55
N ASP A 717 41.74 25.62 36.09
CA ASP A 717 42.94 24.80 36.03
C ASP A 717 43.55 24.59 37.46
N GLU A 718 44.68 23.90 37.51
CA GLU A 718 45.41 23.64 38.80
C GLU A 718 45.87 24.94 39.49
N GLN A 719 46.16 25.97 38.70
CA GLN A 719 46.64 27.30 39.18
C GLN A 719 45.48 28.20 39.60
N GLY A 720 44.21 27.74 39.45
CA GLY A 720 43.03 28.50 39.78
C GLY A 720 42.61 29.51 38.69
N GLN A 721 43.17 29.40 37.48
CA GLN A 721 42.73 30.22 36.33
C GLN A 721 41.55 29.57 35.59
N PRO A 722 40.67 30.35 34.97
CA PRO A 722 39.61 29.80 34.17
C PRO A 722 40.15 28.94 33.01
N LEU A 723 39.52 27.75 32.77
CA LEU A 723 39.84 26.94 31.62
C LEU A 723 39.55 27.70 30.29
N PRO A 724 40.32 27.41 29.23
CA PRO A 724 40.25 28.14 27.97
C PRO A 724 38.89 27.98 27.31
N LEU A 725 38.44 29.10 26.69
CA LEU A 725 37.23 29.11 25.84
C LEU A 725 37.29 28.05 24.75
N GLY A 726 36.22 27.30 24.55
CA GLY A 726 36.13 26.26 23.53
C GLY A 726 36.69 24.90 23.96
N ALA A 727 37.25 24.72 25.14
CA ALA A 727 37.64 23.41 25.65
C ALA A 727 36.45 22.45 25.66
N ARG A 728 36.60 21.24 25.12
CA ARG A 728 35.52 20.26 24.98
C ARG A 728 35.31 19.53 26.32
N ILE A 729 34.05 19.40 26.69
CA ILE A 729 33.63 18.65 27.89
C ILE A 729 32.85 17.45 27.47
N SER A 730 33.23 16.26 27.94
CA SER A 730 32.53 15.00 27.75
C SER A 730 32.49 14.20 29.07
N GLY A 731 31.61 13.20 29.17
CA GLY A 731 31.50 12.34 30.34
C GLY A 731 30.37 11.33 30.19
N ALA A 732 30.42 10.20 30.90
CA ALA A 732 29.37 9.20 30.86
C ALA A 732 28.04 9.78 31.37
N GLY A 733 26.99 9.77 30.53
CA GLY A 733 25.70 10.35 30.88
C GLY A 733 25.59 11.88 30.74
N ALA A 734 26.70 12.59 30.40
CA ALA A 734 26.67 14.02 30.12
C ALA A 734 26.49 14.31 28.63
N THR A 735 25.74 15.36 28.33
CA THR A 735 25.68 15.90 26.96
C THR A 735 27.00 16.62 26.65
N PRO A 736 27.70 16.29 25.55
CA PRO A 736 28.93 17.01 25.18
C PRO A 736 28.66 18.52 25.03
N THR A 737 29.56 19.33 25.63
CA THR A 737 29.46 20.77 25.60
C THR A 737 30.86 21.38 25.55
N VAL A 738 30.96 22.70 25.60
CA VAL A 738 32.22 23.42 25.60
C VAL A 738 32.31 24.43 26.74
N VAL A 739 33.53 24.78 27.14
CA VAL A 739 33.80 25.84 28.11
C VAL A 739 33.56 27.18 27.43
N GLY A 740 32.77 28.02 28.06
CA GLY A 740 32.48 29.40 27.68
C GLY A 740 33.46 30.39 28.32
N HIS A 741 33.09 31.70 28.35
CA HIS A 741 33.87 32.75 29.00
C HIS A 741 34.03 32.50 30.50
N ASP A 742 35.13 32.96 31.07
CA ASP A 742 35.45 32.82 32.50
C ASP A 742 35.41 31.38 33.05
N GLY A 743 35.67 30.38 32.19
CA GLY A 743 35.65 28.98 32.58
C GLY A 743 34.24 28.44 32.86
N GLN A 744 33.18 29.15 32.45
CA GLN A 744 31.79 28.75 32.71
C GLN A 744 31.35 27.73 31.65
N ALA A 745 30.68 26.69 32.11
CA ALA A 745 30.08 25.67 31.23
C ALA A 745 28.73 25.22 31.77
N TRP A 746 27.71 25.18 30.92
CA TRP A 746 26.47 24.49 31.22
C TRP A 746 26.60 23.02 30.88
N VAL A 747 26.51 22.16 31.89
CA VAL A 747 26.63 20.71 31.72
C VAL A 747 25.30 20.05 32.06
N GLU A 748 24.72 19.40 31.09
CA GLU A 748 23.53 18.55 31.26
C GLU A 748 23.94 17.08 31.38
N PHE A 749 23.31 16.36 32.30
CA PHE A 749 23.58 14.94 32.53
C PHE A 749 22.34 14.18 32.96
N THR A 750 22.35 12.86 32.72
CA THR A 750 21.31 11.92 33.16
C THR A 750 21.87 10.95 34.19
N GLY A 751 21.09 10.60 35.21
CA GLY A 751 21.51 9.68 36.24
C GLY A 751 22.36 10.32 37.34
N GLU A 752 23.42 9.65 37.79
CA GLU A 752 24.34 10.14 38.78
C GLU A 752 25.29 11.22 38.23
N PRO A 753 25.79 12.14 39.06
CA PRO A 753 26.74 13.18 38.64
C PRO A 753 28.00 12.55 38.00
N PRO A 754 28.24 12.82 36.71
CA PRO A 754 29.32 12.18 35.99
C PRO A 754 30.69 12.74 36.35
N ARG A 755 31.72 11.91 36.10
CA ARG A 755 33.09 12.40 35.96
C ARG A 755 33.23 12.98 34.56
N LEU A 756 33.60 14.26 34.49
CA LEU A 756 33.78 14.99 33.21
C LEU A 756 35.23 14.94 32.78
N LEU A 757 35.44 14.64 31.51
CA LEU A 757 36.71 14.77 30.81
C LEU A 757 36.70 16.09 30.03
N ILE A 758 37.71 16.90 30.21
CA ILE A 758 37.88 18.16 29.53
C ILE A 758 39.13 18.12 28.67
N GLU A 759 38.97 18.39 27.38
CA GLU A 759 40.04 18.37 26.39
C GLU A 759 40.25 19.81 25.89
N SER A 760 41.46 20.31 26.01
CA SER A 760 41.87 21.63 25.55
C SER A 760 43.24 21.57 24.86
N GLU A 761 43.65 22.63 24.20
CA GLU A 761 45.01 22.76 23.63
C GLU A 761 46.10 22.62 24.67
N ARG A 762 45.81 22.87 25.98
CA ARG A 762 46.73 22.70 27.10
C ARG A 762 46.82 21.29 27.68
N GLY A 763 46.04 20.35 27.16
CA GLY A 763 45.97 18.96 27.61
C GLY A 763 44.60 18.48 28.07
N ARG A 764 44.60 17.30 28.66
CA ARG A 764 43.41 16.64 29.21
C ARG A 764 43.38 16.71 30.73
N CYS A 765 42.21 17.02 31.26
CA CYS A 765 41.99 16.97 32.70
C CYS A 765 40.57 16.49 33.01
N HIS A 766 40.28 16.13 34.24
CA HIS A 766 38.99 15.64 34.66
C HIS A 766 38.46 16.34 35.90
N VAL A 767 37.14 16.40 36.00
CA VAL A 767 36.41 17.01 37.12
C VAL A 767 35.30 16.04 37.55
N GLN A 768 35.19 15.82 38.86
CA GLN A 768 34.03 15.12 39.43
C GLN A 768 32.94 16.14 39.76
N MET A 769 31.76 15.93 39.19
CA MET A 769 30.60 16.76 39.52
C MET A 769 30.15 16.50 40.96
N PRO A 770 29.76 17.55 41.73
CA PRO A 770 29.25 17.36 43.08
C PRO A 770 27.87 16.70 43.10
N ALA A 771 27.60 15.92 44.12
CA ALA A 771 26.34 15.16 44.25
C ALA A 771 25.09 16.07 44.36
N SER A 772 25.22 17.26 44.90
CA SER A 772 24.17 18.28 44.92
C SER A 772 24.56 19.44 44.01
N THR A 773 23.85 19.57 42.90
CA THR A 773 24.02 20.71 41.99
C THR A 773 23.01 21.79 42.32
N SER A 774 23.44 22.91 42.93
CA SER A 774 22.70 24.15 42.94
C SER A 774 22.86 24.83 41.58
N ARG A 775 21.96 25.76 41.22
CA ARG A 775 22.06 26.54 39.96
C ARG A 775 23.43 27.22 39.74
N ARG A 776 24.23 27.44 40.80
CA ARG A 776 25.63 27.84 40.78
C ARG A 776 26.41 26.94 41.72
N SER A 777 27.19 26.01 41.15
CA SER A 777 28.15 25.19 41.89
C SER A 777 29.41 26.01 42.21
N PRO A 778 30.10 25.73 43.35
CA PRO A 778 31.39 26.34 43.60
C PRO A 778 32.37 26.05 42.47
N PRO A 779 33.38 26.89 42.23
CA PRO A 779 34.38 26.65 41.22
C PRO A 779 35.05 25.29 41.41
N LEU A 780 35.15 24.51 40.34
CA LEU A 780 35.71 23.14 40.34
C LEU A 780 37.09 23.16 39.66
N ARG A 781 38.10 22.57 40.32
CA ARG A 781 39.42 22.43 39.73
C ARG A 781 39.51 21.21 38.88
N CYS A 782 40.02 21.38 37.69
CA CYS A 782 40.29 20.31 36.76
C CYS A 782 41.65 19.66 37.10
N LEU A 783 41.62 18.38 37.41
CA LEU A 783 42.83 17.62 37.76
C LEU A 783 43.40 16.97 36.50
N PRO A 784 44.70 17.06 36.23
CA PRO A 784 45.29 16.40 35.07
C PRO A 784 45.10 14.89 35.15
N GLU A 785 45.06 14.25 34.01
CA GLU A 785 45.05 12.80 33.93
C GLU A 785 46.45 12.29 34.39
N PRO A 786 46.55 11.38 35.36
CA PRO A 786 47.83 10.82 35.71
C PRO A 786 48.48 10.20 34.46
N ALA A 787 49.73 10.56 34.21
CA ALA A 787 50.48 9.99 33.09
C ALA A 787 50.45 8.45 33.16
N PRO A 788 50.26 7.77 32.01
CA PRO A 788 50.06 6.33 31.98
C PRO A 788 51.31 5.56 32.48
#